data_28911f94c98a9d19de05e1da464c6ae1
#
_entry.id   28911f94c98a9d19de05e1da464c6ae1
#
_cell.length_a   1.000
_cell.length_b   1.000
_cell.length_c   1.000
_cell.angle_alpha   90.00
_cell.angle_beta   90.00
_cell.angle_gamma   90.00
#
_symmetry.space_group_name_H-M   'P 1'
#
loop_
_entity.id
_entity.type
_entity.pdbx_description
1 polymer ?
#
loop_
_entity_poly.entity_id
_entity_poly.type
_entity_poly.pdbx_seq_one_letter_code
_entity_poly.pdbx_strand_id
1 'polypeptide(L)'
;MKIVKKSFNKSALALGVASALSLLMISNVNAVAFDWGEVQGTFDSTWTAGASWRVSERDWDGQIGKVNQPQFDWSNYTAFGNTKYTSAEIWAQPGSYSSNNDLSNLLYSQGDTTSEIVKGLHELSLKYENYGLFARGMYFYDRKLNDGNYDFNDPITGKEFDPCEDNRASEVQCKDIRLLDAFVYANFDLNDGANPLSIRLGNQVVSWGESTLIAHGIGEINPVDLNILNAPGAELKEAFRPQGMVWASLGITENLSVEAFYQYDWEPIWVPTPGSIFATNDFAGFGGYNQNAQLGFNANPDINLDFVMQEYQRLAGMIASGQTIPTQQLVAMALAYPTKVTLVQDEQEPSNDGQYGVKLGYYAPELGDTEFGFYFMNYHSRRPLISGTAADFSTGALLSDLAVLGQNAGDINRELLLSLKSFSKAQIVYPEDIKLYGFSFNTSLGDTSVGAEIAHRQDEPLQIDDVELLFAGMPQQLANAGIRPDFDGISQIDGVKPGDTVDGFIRLDTTQAQVTFTHLFGPTLGLDNLTMLAEVGGVWIHDMPGFDELRLNGPGTARSGGNPDMPGIIQALHNGPETNPFPTDFAWGYRLVAKAEFNNLFAGVNMSPRMIFSHDVDGITPDPMFLFTEGRKSVALGLNFEYQNRWGADLSYNNFFGGVGTTNAMADRDYISFNIKYSI
;
A
#
# COMPACT_ATOMS: atom_id res chain seq x y z
N MET A 1 -22.85 24.64 11.76
CA MET A 1 -24.07 23.88 11.45
C MET A 1 -23.89 22.53 12.11
N LYS A 2 -24.60 22.22 13.19
CA LYS A 2 -24.36 20.99 13.99
C LYS A 2 -24.79 19.78 13.17
N ILE A 3 -23.85 18.95 12.76
CA ILE A 3 -24.12 17.65 12.17
C ILE A 3 -24.51 16.70 13.30
N VAL A 4 -25.73 16.23 13.26
CA VAL A 4 -26.29 15.26 14.21
C VAL A 4 -25.60 13.91 13.95
N LYS A 5 -24.74 13.46 14.86
CA LYS A 5 -24.24 12.07 14.89
C LYS A 5 -25.45 11.13 15.09
N LYS A 6 -25.93 10.50 14.03
CA LYS A 6 -26.80 9.33 14.15
C LYS A 6 -25.92 8.13 14.52
N SER A 7 -25.98 7.73 15.77
CA SER A 7 -25.46 6.43 16.19
C SER A 7 -26.24 5.33 15.46
N PHE A 8 -25.63 4.67 14.51
CA PHE A 8 -26.17 3.45 13.95
C PHE A 8 -26.13 2.36 15.03
N ASN A 9 -27.29 1.80 15.32
CA ASN A 9 -27.45 0.81 16.38
C ASN A 9 -26.81 -0.50 15.91
N LYS A 10 -25.67 -0.90 16.49
CA LYS A 10 -24.86 -2.08 16.16
C LYS A 10 -25.69 -3.37 16.05
N SER A 11 -26.76 -3.48 16.85
CA SER A 11 -27.69 -4.61 16.82
C SER A 11 -28.61 -4.65 15.60
N ALA A 12 -28.90 -3.51 14.97
CA ALA A 12 -29.79 -3.45 13.80
C ALA A 12 -29.09 -3.91 12.52
N LEU A 13 -27.79 -3.70 12.40
CA LEU A 13 -27.01 -4.16 11.23
C LEU A 13 -26.82 -5.69 11.28
N ALA A 14 -26.48 -6.24 12.44
CA ALA A 14 -26.35 -7.69 12.64
C ALA A 14 -27.68 -8.43 12.44
N LEU A 15 -28.80 -7.87 12.88
CA LEU A 15 -30.15 -8.41 12.63
C LEU A 15 -30.58 -8.24 11.17
N GLY A 16 -30.16 -7.15 10.49
CA GLY A 16 -30.44 -6.92 9.08
C GLY A 16 -29.73 -7.93 8.18
N VAL A 17 -28.49 -8.24 8.46
CA VAL A 17 -27.69 -9.24 7.73
C VAL A 17 -28.21 -10.67 8.00
N ALA A 18 -28.54 -11.01 9.24
CA ALA A 18 -29.09 -12.32 9.59
C ALA A 18 -30.50 -12.53 9.03
N SER A 19 -31.35 -11.49 8.99
CA SER A 19 -32.69 -11.57 8.37
C SER A 19 -32.65 -11.56 6.84
N ALA A 20 -31.67 -10.89 6.21
CA ALA A 20 -31.46 -10.98 4.77
C ALA A 20 -30.99 -12.40 4.35
N LEU A 21 -30.10 -13.03 5.11
CA LEU A 21 -29.67 -14.42 4.89
C LEU A 21 -30.80 -15.44 5.10
N SER A 22 -31.73 -15.20 6.04
CA SER A 22 -32.86 -16.11 6.28
C SER A 22 -34.02 -15.96 5.29
N LEU A 23 -34.19 -14.78 4.66
CA LEU A 23 -35.18 -14.53 3.61
C LEU A 23 -34.75 -15.05 2.22
N LEU A 24 -33.46 -15.30 2.02
CA LEU A 24 -32.90 -15.80 0.75
C LEU A 24 -33.00 -17.33 0.56
N MET A 25 -33.54 -18.06 1.54
CA MET A 25 -33.72 -19.53 1.44
C MET A 25 -34.87 -19.96 0.53
N ILE A 26 -35.63 -19.04 -0.04
CA ILE A 26 -36.82 -19.38 -0.85
C ILE A 26 -36.91 -18.49 -2.10
N SER A 27 -36.05 -18.74 -3.11
CA SER A 27 -36.43 -18.49 -4.51
C SER A 27 -35.34 -18.95 -5.48
N ASN A 28 -35.72 -19.58 -6.57
CA ASN A 28 -34.91 -19.82 -7.76
C ASN A 28 -34.67 -18.46 -8.45
N VAL A 29 -33.57 -17.80 -8.20
CA VAL A 29 -33.26 -16.52 -8.83
C VAL A 29 -31.93 -16.65 -9.57
N ASN A 30 -31.99 -16.57 -10.90
CA ASN A 30 -30.88 -16.16 -11.76
C ASN A 30 -30.69 -14.64 -11.59
N ALA A 31 -29.56 -14.05 -12.05
CA ALA A 31 -29.41 -12.60 -12.21
C ALA A 31 -30.76 -11.99 -12.59
N VAL A 32 -31.22 -11.00 -11.85
CA VAL A 32 -32.55 -10.44 -12.07
C VAL A 32 -32.53 -9.65 -13.38
N ALA A 33 -32.85 -10.31 -14.48
CA ALA A 33 -33.10 -9.61 -15.74
C ALA A 33 -34.53 -9.05 -15.74
N PHE A 34 -34.66 -7.80 -16.14
CA PHE A 34 -35.95 -7.11 -16.21
C PHE A 34 -36.02 -6.22 -17.45
N ASP A 35 -37.24 -6.13 -18.02
CA ASP A 35 -37.54 -5.25 -19.12
C ASP A 35 -38.52 -4.17 -18.68
N TRP A 36 -38.13 -2.89 -18.87
CA TRP A 36 -39.00 -1.76 -18.58
C TRP A 36 -39.24 -0.95 -19.83
N GLY A 37 -40.22 -1.42 -20.61
CA GLY A 37 -40.49 -0.91 -21.96
C GLY A 37 -39.36 -1.28 -22.91
N GLU A 38 -38.65 -0.29 -23.43
CA GLU A 38 -37.49 -0.48 -24.32
C GLU A 38 -36.15 -0.58 -23.56
N VAL A 39 -36.18 -0.38 -22.22
CA VAL A 39 -34.99 -0.49 -21.38
C VAL A 39 -34.84 -1.94 -20.90
N GLN A 40 -33.71 -2.56 -21.20
CA GLN A 40 -33.31 -3.85 -20.67
C GLN A 40 -32.37 -3.67 -19.47
N GLY A 41 -32.60 -4.39 -18.40
CA GLY A 41 -31.77 -4.31 -17.20
C GLY A 41 -31.36 -5.67 -16.66
N THR A 42 -30.16 -5.73 -16.03
CA THR A 42 -29.73 -6.84 -15.18
C THR A 42 -29.26 -6.30 -13.84
N PHE A 43 -29.59 -7.03 -12.79
CA PHE A 43 -29.11 -6.73 -11.45
C PHE A 43 -28.53 -8.01 -10.84
N ASP A 44 -27.24 -7.97 -10.54
CA ASP A 44 -26.46 -9.07 -9.97
C ASP A 44 -26.03 -8.73 -8.55
N SER A 45 -25.99 -9.73 -7.67
CA SER A 45 -25.57 -9.56 -6.29
C SER A 45 -24.69 -10.71 -5.83
N THR A 46 -23.60 -10.39 -5.14
CA THR A 46 -22.71 -11.37 -4.50
C THR A 46 -22.53 -11.00 -3.03
N TRP A 47 -22.77 -11.96 -2.14
CA TRP A 47 -22.47 -11.83 -0.72
C TRP A 47 -21.34 -12.77 -0.36
N THR A 48 -20.40 -12.27 0.45
CA THR A 48 -19.23 -13.03 0.91
C THR A 48 -19.12 -12.90 2.42
N ALA A 49 -18.88 -14.02 3.10
CA ALA A 49 -18.45 -14.04 4.49
C ALA A 49 -17.14 -14.82 4.59
N GLY A 50 -16.15 -14.29 5.28
CA GLY A 50 -14.85 -14.93 5.35
C GLY A 50 -14.06 -14.53 6.59
N ALA A 51 -13.03 -15.33 6.90
CA ALA A 51 -12.10 -15.06 7.97
C ALA A 51 -10.69 -15.52 7.61
N SER A 52 -9.69 -14.92 8.25
CA SER A 52 -8.29 -15.31 8.13
C SER A 52 -7.61 -15.39 9.49
N TRP A 53 -6.59 -16.24 9.59
CA TRP A 53 -5.86 -16.52 10.82
C TRP A 53 -4.37 -16.57 10.55
N ARG A 54 -3.57 -15.93 11.42
CA ARG A 54 -2.11 -16.07 11.40
C ARG A 54 -1.72 -17.48 11.85
N VAL A 55 -0.80 -18.14 11.12
CA VAL A 55 -0.34 -19.48 11.45
C VAL A 55 1.14 -19.58 11.80
N SER A 56 1.93 -18.57 11.48
CA SER A 56 3.34 -18.46 11.86
C SER A 56 3.53 -17.75 13.20
N GLU A 57 4.60 -18.10 13.91
CA GLU A 57 5.07 -17.36 15.09
C GLU A 57 5.69 -16.02 14.65
N ARG A 58 5.76 -15.04 15.57
CA ARG A 58 6.48 -13.79 15.36
C ARG A 58 7.98 -14.03 15.28
N ASP A 59 8.65 -13.41 14.35
CA ASP A 59 10.10 -13.37 14.30
C ASP A 59 10.64 -12.23 15.17
N TRP A 60 10.87 -12.53 16.44
CA TRP A 60 11.47 -11.61 17.40
C TRP A 60 12.91 -11.24 17.06
N ASP A 61 13.62 -12.09 16.33
CA ASP A 61 15.04 -11.93 16.03
C ASP A 61 15.27 -11.02 14.80
N GLY A 62 14.31 -10.97 13.86
CA GLY A 62 14.46 -10.25 12.60
C GLY A 62 13.44 -9.15 12.37
N GLN A 63 12.15 -9.36 12.69
CA GLN A 63 11.05 -8.51 12.24
C GLN A 63 10.52 -7.54 13.32
N ILE A 64 10.72 -7.81 14.59
CA ILE A 64 10.31 -6.94 15.68
C ILE A 64 11.45 -5.96 16.02
N GLY A 65 11.11 -4.69 16.23
CA GLY A 65 12.07 -3.66 16.63
C GLY A 65 12.78 -3.99 17.93
N LYS A 66 14.09 -3.71 18.01
CA LYS A 66 14.91 -3.95 19.22
C LYS A 66 14.34 -3.27 20.47
N VAL A 67 13.69 -2.12 20.31
CA VAL A 67 13.04 -1.37 21.40
C VAL A 67 11.78 -2.03 21.92
N ASN A 68 11.12 -2.87 21.11
CA ASN A 68 9.85 -3.55 21.41
C ASN A 68 10.05 -4.96 21.95
N GLN A 69 11.30 -5.34 22.27
CA GLN A 69 11.57 -6.66 22.88
C GLN A 69 10.96 -6.76 24.28
N PRO A 70 10.42 -7.94 24.67
CA PRO A 70 9.57 -8.11 25.87
C PRO A 70 10.26 -7.78 27.21
N GLN A 71 11.58 -7.76 27.28
CA GLN A 71 12.31 -7.43 28.51
C GLN A 71 12.32 -5.93 28.83
N PHE A 72 11.95 -5.07 27.90
CA PHE A 72 11.92 -3.63 28.12
C PHE A 72 10.58 -3.20 28.73
N ASP A 73 10.65 -2.50 29.85
CA ASP A 73 9.52 -1.84 30.48
C ASP A 73 9.64 -0.33 30.26
N TRP A 74 8.81 0.21 29.38
CA TRP A 74 8.77 1.63 29.04
C TRP A 74 7.77 2.43 29.88
N SER A 75 7.05 1.78 30.79
CA SER A 75 6.14 2.50 31.70
C SER A 75 6.85 3.62 32.45
N ASN A 76 6.21 4.75 32.59
CA ASN A 76 6.77 5.97 33.18
C ASN A 76 8.03 6.52 32.45
N TYR A 77 8.20 6.20 31.17
CA TYR A 77 9.24 6.82 30.34
C TYR A 77 9.00 8.33 30.21
N THR A 78 10.06 9.11 30.18
CA THR A 78 10.04 10.55 29.88
C THR A 78 11.32 10.95 29.17
N ALA A 79 11.19 11.75 28.12
CA ALA A 79 12.34 12.31 27.41
C ALA A 79 12.94 13.54 28.12
N PHE A 80 12.30 14.10 29.12
CA PHE A 80 12.82 15.21 29.95
C PHE A 80 13.64 14.74 31.14
N GLY A 81 13.86 13.44 31.27
CA GLY A 81 14.69 12.83 32.32
C GLY A 81 15.80 11.96 31.75
N ASN A 82 16.28 11.06 32.55
CA ASN A 82 17.24 10.05 32.11
C ASN A 82 16.58 9.05 31.17
N THR A 83 17.34 8.61 30.16
CA THR A 83 16.98 7.45 29.34
C THR A 83 16.85 6.23 30.26
N LYS A 84 15.76 5.46 30.13
CA LYS A 84 15.52 4.28 30.99
C LYS A 84 16.52 3.17 30.70
N TYR A 85 16.91 3.04 29.43
CA TYR A 85 17.91 2.09 28.94
C TYR A 85 18.91 2.82 28.04
N THR A 86 20.12 2.32 27.96
CA THR A 86 21.15 2.86 27.08
C THR A 86 20.98 2.29 25.66
N SER A 87 21.42 3.04 24.65
CA SER A 87 21.44 2.55 23.27
C SER A 87 22.21 1.22 23.14
N ALA A 88 23.30 1.05 23.88
CA ALA A 88 24.09 -0.18 23.87
C ALA A 88 23.31 -1.39 24.41
N GLU A 89 22.48 -1.21 25.45
CA GLU A 89 21.62 -2.28 25.98
C GLU A 89 20.55 -2.68 24.96
N ILE A 90 19.97 -1.69 24.27
CA ILE A 90 18.94 -1.94 23.23
C ILE A 90 19.58 -2.58 22.01
N TRP A 91 20.69 -2.05 21.49
CA TRP A 91 21.35 -2.60 20.30
C TRP A 91 21.95 -3.99 20.51
N ALA A 92 22.19 -4.40 21.73
CA ALA A 92 22.60 -5.77 22.06
C ALA A 92 21.46 -6.79 21.93
N GLN A 93 20.19 -6.34 21.79
CA GLN A 93 19.05 -7.22 21.62
C GLN A 93 18.94 -7.70 20.17
N PRO A 94 18.32 -8.90 19.94
CA PRO A 94 17.89 -9.29 18.60
C PRO A 94 16.83 -8.32 18.07
N GLY A 95 16.48 -8.44 16.79
CA GLY A 95 15.41 -7.66 16.18
C GLY A 95 15.87 -6.56 15.20
N SER A 96 14.91 -5.92 14.59
CA SER A 96 15.10 -4.81 13.65
C SER A 96 15.57 -3.53 14.35
N TYR A 97 16.36 -2.72 13.67
CA TYR A 97 16.73 -1.38 14.13
C TYR A 97 15.58 -0.37 14.00
N SER A 98 14.61 -0.64 13.13
CA SER A 98 13.38 0.14 12.99
C SER A 98 12.25 -0.47 13.81
N SER A 99 11.44 0.38 14.42
CA SER A 99 10.14 0.04 15.00
C SER A 99 8.98 0.67 14.21
N ASN A 100 9.26 1.21 13.01
CA ASN A 100 8.25 1.85 12.16
C ASN A 100 7.49 0.85 11.26
N ASN A 101 7.68 -0.46 11.45
CA ASN A 101 7.13 -1.52 10.59
C ASN A 101 6.73 -2.80 11.33
N ASP A 102 6.72 -2.79 12.65
CA ASP A 102 6.52 -4.00 13.45
C ASP A 102 5.16 -4.08 14.17
N LEU A 103 4.36 -3.01 14.16
CA LEU A 103 3.05 -2.96 14.82
C LEU A 103 2.14 -4.13 14.42
N SER A 104 2.05 -4.43 13.13
CA SER A 104 1.22 -5.54 12.63
C SER A 104 1.68 -6.91 13.17
N ASN A 105 2.97 -7.08 13.42
CA ASN A 105 3.51 -8.25 14.08
C ASN A 105 3.19 -8.28 15.58
N LEU A 106 3.23 -7.11 16.24
CA LEU A 106 2.91 -6.98 17.67
C LEU A 106 1.43 -7.22 17.96
N LEU A 107 0.52 -6.91 17.01
CA LEU A 107 -0.93 -7.05 17.17
C LEU A 107 -1.43 -8.50 17.13
N TYR A 108 -0.78 -9.38 16.36
CA TYR A 108 -1.28 -10.73 16.09
C TYR A 108 -0.29 -11.81 16.51
N SER A 109 -0.72 -12.68 17.41
CA SER A 109 -0.01 -13.90 17.78
C SER A 109 -0.37 -15.05 16.82
N GLN A 110 0.43 -16.12 16.85
CA GLN A 110 0.10 -17.35 16.14
C GLN A 110 -1.29 -17.88 16.60
N GLY A 111 -2.16 -18.16 15.65
CA GLY A 111 -3.52 -18.62 15.87
C GLY A 111 -4.56 -17.51 15.99
N ASP A 112 -4.15 -16.24 16.06
CA ASP A 112 -5.08 -15.13 16.13
C ASP A 112 -5.83 -14.95 14.81
N THR A 113 -7.09 -14.56 14.91
CA THR A 113 -7.89 -14.11 13.78
C THR A 113 -7.37 -12.73 13.34
N THR A 114 -7.07 -12.58 12.06
CA THR A 114 -6.56 -11.33 11.46
C THR A 114 -7.65 -10.52 10.77
N SER A 115 -8.71 -11.20 10.29
CA SER A 115 -9.89 -10.58 9.65
C SER A 115 -11.11 -11.48 9.82
N GLU A 116 -12.30 -10.87 10.01
CA GLU A 116 -13.61 -11.53 9.97
C GLU A 116 -14.59 -10.62 9.24
N ILE A 117 -14.65 -10.79 7.92
CA ILE A 117 -15.33 -9.87 7.02
C ILE A 117 -16.65 -10.43 6.49
N VAL A 118 -17.65 -9.55 6.41
CA VAL A 118 -18.86 -9.76 5.63
C VAL A 118 -18.98 -8.63 4.63
N LYS A 119 -19.19 -8.96 3.37
CA LYS A 119 -19.31 -7.98 2.29
C LYS A 119 -20.39 -8.34 1.29
N GLY A 120 -20.95 -7.31 0.63
CA GLY A 120 -21.89 -7.43 -0.48
C GLY A 120 -21.45 -6.58 -1.65
N LEU A 121 -21.54 -7.14 -2.86
CA LEU A 121 -21.27 -6.47 -4.11
C LEU A 121 -22.52 -6.53 -4.97
N HIS A 122 -22.91 -5.40 -5.56
CA HIS A 122 -24.09 -5.26 -6.41
C HIS A 122 -23.74 -4.60 -7.71
N GLU A 123 -24.22 -5.15 -8.82
CA GLU A 123 -23.97 -4.66 -10.18
C GLU A 123 -25.29 -4.41 -10.88
N LEU A 124 -25.47 -3.23 -11.44
CA LEU A 124 -26.63 -2.83 -12.24
C LEU A 124 -26.17 -2.48 -13.65
N SER A 125 -26.74 -3.12 -14.65
CA SER A 125 -26.56 -2.77 -16.05
C SER A 125 -27.91 -2.42 -16.66
N LEU A 126 -28.00 -1.25 -17.29
CA LEU A 126 -29.18 -0.80 -18.04
C LEU A 126 -28.77 -0.53 -19.49
N LYS A 127 -29.60 -0.96 -20.44
CA LYS A 127 -29.39 -0.76 -21.86
C LYS A 127 -30.66 -0.23 -22.52
N TYR A 128 -30.51 0.82 -23.32
CA TYR A 128 -31.55 1.38 -24.16
C TYR A 128 -30.96 1.68 -25.55
N GLU A 129 -31.33 0.91 -26.55
CA GLU A 129 -30.76 0.98 -27.91
C GLU A 129 -29.21 0.98 -27.88
N ASN A 130 -28.58 2.08 -28.30
CA ASN A 130 -27.13 2.26 -28.36
C ASN A 130 -26.53 2.80 -27.07
N TYR A 131 -27.36 3.16 -26.09
CA TYR A 131 -26.95 3.76 -24.84
C TYR A 131 -27.05 2.79 -23.68
N GLY A 132 -26.21 2.97 -22.68
CA GLY A 132 -26.33 2.20 -21.46
C GLY A 132 -25.74 2.90 -20.25
N LEU A 133 -26.01 2.29 -19.10
CA LEU A 133 -25.48 2.67 -17.80
C LEU A 133 -24.99 1.40 -17.12
N PHE A 134 -23.81 1.50 -16.49
CA PHE A 134 -23.30 0.48 -15.59
C PHE A 134 -22.99 1.11 -14.22
N ALA A 135 -23.40 0.46 -13.16
CA ALA A 135 -23.06 0.87 -11.79
C ALA A 135 -22.72 -0.36 -10.96
N ARG A 136 -21.65 -0.27 -10.17
CA ARG A 136 -21.22 -1.28 -9.21
C ARG A 136 -21.00 -0.63 -7.86
N GLY A 137 -21.59 -1.20 -6.82
CA GLY A 137 -21.42 -0.74 -5.46
C GLY A 137 -21.10 -1.90 -4.52
N MET A 138 -20.35 -1.62 -3.48
CA MET A 138 -20.02 -2.59 -2.44
C MET A 138 -20.22 -2.02 -1.05
N TYR A 139 -20.39 -2.92 -0.08
CA TYR A 139 -20.28 -2.62 1.34
C TYR A 139 -19.58 -3.75 2.04
N PHE A 140 -18.90 -3.42 3.14
CA PHE A 140 -18.27 -4.43 3.99
C PHE A 140 -18.22 -4.00 5.45
N TYR A 141 -18.03 -4.99 6.31
CA TYR A 141 -17.79 -4.84 7.73
C TYR A 141 -16.85 -5.95 8.20
N ASP A 142 -15.69 -5.59 8.73
CA ASP A 142 -14.77 -6.52 9.36
C ASP A 142 -14.92 -6.46 10.86
N ARG A 143 -15.43 -7.55 11.46
CA ARG A 143 -15.70 -7.64 12.89
C ARG A 143 -14.42 -7.65 13.72
N LYS A 144 -13.36 -8.33 13.22
CA LYS A 144 -12.10 -8.41 13.98
C LYS A 144 -11.45 -7.03 14.10
N LEU A 145 -11.43 -6.27 13.01
CA LEU A 145 -10.84 -4.94 12.99
C LEU A 145 -11.69 -3.92 13.76
N ASN A 146 -13.04 -3.97 13.64
CA ASN A 146 -13.94 -3.02 14.32
C ASN A 146 -14.14 -3.25 15.82
N ASP A 147 -14.26 -4.50 16.24
CA ASP A 147 -14.69 -4.88 17.59
C ASP A 147 -13.71 -5.85 18.26
N GLY A 148 -12.59 -6.19 17.61
CA GLY A 148 -11.60 -7.12 18.15
C GLY A 148 -10.74 -6.52 19.25
N ASN A 149 -10.21 -7.38 20.11
CA ASN A 149 -9.21 -7.00 21.11
C ASN A 149 -7.83 -7.40 20.58
N TYR A 150 -6.83 -6.62 20.93
CA TYR A 150 -5.44 -6.85 20.58
C TYR A 150 -4.59 -6.96 21.84
N ASP A 151 -3.57 -7.83 21.82
CA ASP A 151 -2.66 -8.03 22.94
C ASP A 151 -1.63 -6.90 23.09
N PHE A 152 -1.59 -5.98 22.13
CA PHE A 152 -0.65 -4.86 22.10
C PHE A 152 -1.30 -3.60 22.70
N ASN A 153 -0.60 -3.03 23.67
CA ASN A 153 -0.87 -1.70 24.20
C ASN A 153 0.35 -0.83 23.96
N ASP A 154 0.12 0.46 23.75
CA ASP A 154 1.21 1.43 23.65
C ASP A 154 2.15 1.29 24.85
N PRO A 155 3.46 1.10 24.63
CA PRO A 155 4.39 0.73 25.70
C PRO A 155 4.64 1.84 26.71
N ILE A 156 4.29 3.09 26.40
CA ILE A 156 4.49 4.24 27.27
C ILE A 156 3.17 4.61 27.95
N THR A 157 2.11 4.78 27.16
CA THR A 157 0.81 5.29 27.66
C THR A 157 -0.11 4.19 28.17
N GLY A 158 0.14 2.94 27.78
CA GLY A 158 -0.73 1.81 28.04
C GLY A 158 -2.06 1.87 27.27
N LYS A 159 -2.21 2.77 26.27
CA LYS A 159 -3.42 2.90 25.47
C LYS A 159 -3.54 1.65 24.57
N GLU A 160 -4.73 1.04 24.58
CA GLU A 160 -5.05 -0.03 23.66
C GLU A 160 -5.09 0.50 22.22
N PHE A 161 -4.55 -0.27 21.27
CA PHE A 161 -4.56 0.09 19.87
C PHE A 161 -5.93 -0.18 19.25
N ASP A 162 -6.45 0.80 18.49
CA ASP A 162 -7.69 0.68 17.72
C ASP A 162 -7.39 0.98 16.23
N PRO A 163 -7.37 -0.02 15.33
CA PRO A 163 -7.10 0.17 13.90
C PRO A 163 -8.19 0.99 13.19
N CYS A 164 -9.32 1.22 13.83
CA CYS A 164 -10.47 1.95 13.28
C CYS A 164 -10.68 3.32 13.93
N GLU A 165 -9.72 3.80 14.76
CA GLU A 165 -9.82 5.10 15.44
C GLU A 165 -9.83 6.26 14.43
N ASP A 166 -8.98 6.20 13.41
CA ASP A 166 -8.96 7.14 12.30
C ASP A 166 -10.12 6.86 11.33
N ASN A 167 -10.83 7.91 10.89
CA ASN A 167 -11.99 7.76 10.02
C ASN A 167 -11.63 7.17 8.64
N ARG A 168 -10.54 7.62 8.01
CA ARG A 168 -10.11 7.12 6.69
C ARG A 168 -9.61 5.68 6.80
N ALA A 169 -8.85 5.37 7.84
CA ALA A 169 -8.44 3.99 8.12
C ALA A 169 -9.66 3.08 8.32
N SER A 170 -10.67 3.56 9.06
CA SER A 170 -11.93 2.83 9.26
C SER A 170 -12.67 2.56 7.95
N GLU A 171 -12.76 3.55 7.05
CA GLU A 171 -13.40 3.42 5.74
C GLU A 171 -12.67 2.46 4.81
N VAL A 172 -11.35 2.38 4.92
CA VAL A 172 -10.53 1.57 4.01
C VAL A 172 -10.49 0.10 4.43
N GLN A 173 -10.38 -0.21 5.74
CA GLN A 173 -10.15 -1.59 6.19
C GLN A 173 -11.21 -2.14 7.13
N CYS A 174 -11.99 -1.29 7.84
CA CYS A 174 -12.88 -1.75 8.89
C CYS A 174 -14.33 -1.91 8.41
N LYS A 175 -14.87 -0.86 7.79
CA LYS A 175 -16.25 -0.85 7.27
C LYS A 175 -16.47 0.31 6.32
N ASP A 176 -17.19 0.05 5.24
CA ASP A 176 -17.57 1.10 4.29
C ASP A 176 -18.77 0.72 3.44
N ILE A 177 -19.37 1.72 2.79
CA ILE A 177 -20.33 1.59 1.69
C ILE A 177 -19.86 2.53 0.60
N ARG A 178 -19.41 1.97 -0.52
CA ARG A 178 -18.84 2.74 -1.62
C ARG A 178 -19.42 2.37 -2.98
N LEU A 179 -19.45 3.36 -3.86
CA LEU A 179 -19.71 3.19 -5.27
C LEU A 179 -18.35 2.96 -5.96
N LEU A 180 -18.25 1.88 -6.70
CA LEU A 180 -17.10 1.55 -7.54
C LEU A 180 -17.33 2.11 -8.95
N ASP A 181 -17.58 1.25 -9.93
CA ASP A 181 -17.90 1.72 -11.28
C ASP A 181 -19.23 2.47 -11.31
N ALA A 182 -19.26 3.58 -12.04
CA ALA A 182 -20.49 4.31 -12.34
C ALA A 182 -20.29 5.13 -13.62
N PHE A 183 -20.70 4.59 -14.75
CA PHE A 183 -20.52 5.25 -16.03
C PHE A 183 -21.70 5.05 -16.97
N VAL A 184 -21.87 6.01 -17.87
CA VAL A 184 -22.76 5.88 -19.03
C VAL A 184 -21.93 5.57 -20.27
N TYR A 185 -22.51 4.84 -21.20
CA TYR A 185 -21.84 4.51 -22.46
C TYR A 185 -22.76 4.65 -23.65
N ALA A 186 -22.16 4.85 -24.83
CA ALA A 186 -22.84 4.88 -26.12
C ALA A 186 -22.01 4.15 -27.17
N ASN A 187 -22.68 3.32 -28.00
CA ASN A 187 -22.06 2.58 -29.08
C ASN A 187 -22.69 2.99 -30.40
N PHE A 188 -21.90 3.35 -31.39
CA PHE A 188 -22.34 3.80 -32.70
C PHE A 188 -21.66 2.98 -33.81
N ASP A 189 -22.44 2.55 -34.77
CA ASP A 189 -21.96 1.90 -35.99
C ASP A 189 -21.81 2.95 -37.09
N LEU A 190 -20.61 3.54 -37.17
CA LEU A 190 -20.32 4.56 -38.20
C LEU A 190 -20.02 3.88 -39.54
N ASN A 191 -20.31 4.59 -40.64
CA ASN A 191 -20.05 4.11 -42.02
C ASN A 191 -20.64 2.71 -42.30
N ASP A 192 -21.95 2.53 -41.99
CA ASP A 192 -22.64 1.25 -42.12
C ASP A 192 -22.01 0.09 -41.35
N GLY A 193 -21.42 0.36 -40.20
CA GLY A 193 -20.77 -0.61 -39.33
C GLY A 193 -19.28 -0.86 -39.60
N ALA A 194 -18.69 -0.20 -40.60
CA ALA A 194 -17.26 -0.35 -40.89
C ALA A 194 -16.35 0.27 -39.82
N ASN A 195 -16.85 1.27 -39.08
CA ASN A 195 -16.10 1.98 -38.05
C ASN A 195 -16.92 2.02 -36.74
N PRO A 196 -16.88 0.99 -35.91
CA PRO A 196 -17.56 1.00 -34.61
C PRO A 196 -16.89 2.01 -33.68
N LEU A 197 -17.71 2.87 -33.04
CA LEU A 197 -17.31 3.85 -32.06
C LEU A 197 -17.97 3.54 -30.72
N SER A 198 -17.17 3.39 -29.67
CA SER A 198 -17.64 3.25 -28.29
C SER A 198 -17.14 4.42 -27.46
N ILE A 199 -18.01 5.03 -26.64
CA ILE A 199 -17.67 6.12 -25.74
C ILE A 199 -18.17 5.77 -24.35
N ARG A 200 -17.37 6.05 -23.31
CA ARG A 200 -17.76 5.91 -21.88
C ARG A 200 -17.43 7.19 -21.13
N LEU A 201 -18.29 7.56 -20.18
CA LEU A 201 -18.10 8.73 -19.32
C LEU A 201 -18.51 8.38 -17.90
N GLY A 202 -17.62 8.58 -16.95
CA GLY A 202 -17.83 8.32 -15.53
C GLY A 202 -16.70 7.50 -14.89
N ASN A 203 -16.95 7.01 -13.70
CA ASN A 203 -15.99 6.19 -12.95
C ASN A 203 -15.93 4.79 -13.54
N GLN A 204 -14.77 4.40 -14.05
CA GLN A 204 -14.58 3.16 -14.78
C GLN A 204 -13.13 2.65 -14.67
N VAL A 205 -12.96 1.37 -14.93
CA VAL A 205 -11.66 0.70 -15.03
C VAL A 205 -11.33 0.50 -16.51
N VAL A 206 -10.10 0.81 -16.91
CA VAL A 206 -9.56 0.56 -18.25
C VAL A 206 -8.43 -0.44 -18.16
N SER A 207 -8.52 -1.55 -18.89
CA SER A 207 -7.50 -2.60 -18.90
C SER A 207 -6.67 -2.49 -20.18
N TRP A 208 -5.40 -2.09 -20.05
CA TRP A 208 -4.39 -2.07 -21.10
C TRP A 208 -3.21 -2.95 -20.71
N GLY A 209 -2.48 -3.47 -21.69
CA GLY A 209 -1.32 -4.35 -21.50
C GLY A 209 -1.69 -5.81 -21.37
N GLU A 210 -0.65 -6.66 -21.24
CA GLU A 210 -0.72 -8.14 -21.18
C GLU A 210 -0.20 -8.70 -19.84
N SER A 211 0.14 -7.83 -18.88
CA SER A 211 0.57 -8.18 -17.53
C SER A 211 -0.52 -8.95 -16.80
N THR A 212 -0.15 -10.04 -16.11
CA THR A 212 -1.12 -10.88 -15.41
C THR A 212 -0.87 -10.93 -13.90
N LEU A 213 0.36 -11.18 -13.46
CA LEU A 213 0.72 -11.40 -12.05
C LEU A 213 1.80 -10.43 -11.57
N ILE A 214 2.66 -9.93 -12.46
CA ILE A 214 3.69 -8.95 -12.15
C ILE A 214 3.10 -7.58 -12.43
N ALA A 215 2.90 -6.79 -11.39
CA ALA A 215 2.34 -5.45 -11.47
C ALA A 215 3.29 -4.44 -12.13
N HIS A 216 2.88 -3.18 -12.23
CA HIS A 216 3.70 -2.07 -12.72
C HIS A 216 4.06 -2.15 -14.21
N GLY A 217 3.28 -2.90 -15.01
CA GLY A 217 3.39 -2.91 -16.47
C GLY A 217 2.67 -1.70 -17.12
N ILE A 218 2.06 -1.93 -18.29
CA ILE A 218 1.26 -0.91 -19.00
C ILE A 218 -0.04 -0.58 -18.24
N GLY A 219 -0.51 -1.47 -17.36
CA GLY A 219 -1.79 -1.38 -16.65
C GLY A 219 -1.90 -0.38 -15.49
N GLU A 220 -0.98 0.56 -15.31
CA GLU A 220 -0.96 1.56 -14.20
C GLU A 220 -2.10 2.59 -14.25
N ILE A 221 -3.08 2.45 -15.14
CA ILE A 221 -4.19 3.39 -15.29
C ILE A 221 -5.10 3.44 -14.06
N ASN A 222 -5.29 2.28 -13.40
CA ASN A 222 -6.24 2.14 -12.30
C ASN A 222 -5.53 1.91 -10.97
N PRO A 223 -5.80 2.72 -9.93
CA PRO A 223 -5.31 2.43 -8.58
C PRO A 223 -6.02 1.21 -7.98
N VAL A 224 -5.37 0.60 -7.00
CA VAL A 224 -5.84 -0.62 -6.33
C VAL A 224 -5.96 -0.37 -4.83
N ASP A 225 -7.02 -0.87 -4.22
CA ASP A 225 -7.18 -1.00 -2.78
C ASP A 225 -6.56 -2.32 -2.31
N LEU A 226 -5.34 -2.26 -1.77
CA LEU A 226 -4.63 -3.44 -1.29
C LEU A 226 -5.23 -4.01 0.01
N ASN A 227 -6.05 -3.26 0.75
CA ASN A 227 -6.74 -3.75 1.92
C ASN A 227 -7.86 -4.72 1.51
N ILE A 228 -8.66 -4.33 0.53
CA ILE A 228 -9.72 -5.20 -0.02
C ILE A 228 -9.12 -6.37 -0.80
N LEU A 229 -8.03 -6.16 -1.56
CA LEU A 229 -7.37 -7.23 -2.31
C LEU A 229 -6.88 -8.37 -1.39
N ASN A 230 -6.42 -8.04 -0.20
CA ASN A 230 -5.93 -8.99 0.80
C ASN A 230 -7.05 -9.56 1.70
N ALA A 231 -8.27 -9.05 1.61
CA ALA A 231 -9.38 -9.51 2.44
C ALA A 231 -9.85 -10.93 2.05
N PRO A 232 -10.34 -11.75 2.99
CA PRO A 232 -10.88 -13.07 2.67
C PRO A 232 -11.97 -13.01 1.60
N GLY A 233 -11.82 -13.84 0.55
CA GLY A 233 -12.75 -13.91 -0.56
C GLY A 233 -12.79 -12.68 -1.47
N ALA A 234 -11.71 -11.91 -1.55
CA ALA A 234 -11.58 -10.77 -2.44
C ALA A 234 -11.69 -11.17 -3.92
N GLU A 235 -12.28 -10.28 -4.72
CA GLU A 235 -12.27 -10.34 -6.17
C GLU A 235 -11.58 -9.10 -6.73
N LEU A 236 -10.88 -9.27 -7.85
CA LEU A 236 -10.10 -8.17 -8.45
C LEU A 236 -10.97 -6.95 -8.77
N LYS A 237 -12.23 -7.19 -9.20
CA LYS A 237 -13.20 -6.13 -9.49
C LYS A 237 -13.65 -5.31 -8.26
N GLU A 238 -13.41 -5.82 -7.05
CA GLU A 238 -13.68 -5.11 -5.78
C GLU A 238 -12.48 -4.26 -5.36
N ALA A 239 -11.27 -4.69 -5.74
CA ALA A 239 -10.02 -4.05 -5.36
C ALA A 239 -9.62 -2.91 -6.29
N PHE A 240 -9.96 -2.96 -7.59
CA PHE A 240 -9.73 -1.81 -8.46
C PHE A 240 -10.59 -0.62 -8.03
N ARG A 241 -9.97 0.56 -8.02
CA ARG A 241 -10.64 1.84 -7.74
C ARG A 241 -10.89 2.55 -9.07
N PRO A 242 -12.16 2.53 -9.57
CA PRO A 242 -12.51 3.16 -10.84
C PRO A 242 -12.25 4.65 -10.81
N GLN A 243 -11.69 5.17 -11.91
CA GLN A 243 -11.34 6.59 -12.04
C GLN A 243 -12.34 7.32 -12.89
N GLY A 244 -12.63 8.56 -12.51
CA GLY A 244 -13.44 9.50 -13.31
C GLY A 244 -12.73 9.84 -14.61
N MET A 245 -13.28 9.38 -15.76
CA MET A 245 -12.68 9.61 -17.06
C MET A 245 -13.69 9.62 -18.21
N VAL A 246 -13.26 10.23 -19.31
CA VAL A 246 -13.82 9.99 -20.64
C VAL A 246 -12.94 9.00 -21.35
N TRP A 247 -13.51 7.93 -21.87
CA TRP A 247 -12.84 6.91 -22.68
C TRP A 247 -13.56 6.73 -24.00
N ALA A 248 -12.81 6.53 -25.08
CA ALA A 248 -13.35 6.25 -26.40
C ALA A 248 -12.51 5.21 -27.13
N SER A 249 -13.16 4.36 -27.93
CA SER A 249 -12.54 3.38 -28.83
C SER A 249 -13.18 3.50 -30.21
N LEU A 250 -12.34 3.60 -31.26
CA LEU A 250 -12.74 3.69 -32.65
C LEU A 250 -12.05 2.60 -33.48
N GLY A 251 -12.83 1.74 -34.12
CA GLY A 251 -12.35 0.87 -35.19
C GLY A 251 -12.08 1.69 -36.46
N ILE A 252 -10.80 1.77 -36.88
CA ILE A 252 -10.39 2.51 -38.09
C ILE A 252 -10.53 1.62 -39.33
N THR A 253 -10.12 0.37 -39.20
CA THR A 253 -10.30 -0.70 -40.19
C THR A 253 -10.73 -1.98 -39.47
N GLU A 254 -10.94 -3.07 -40.20
CA GLU A 254 -11.22 -4.37 -39.60
C GLU A 254 -10.12 -4.84 -38.63
N ASN A 255 -8.88 -4.40 -38.84
CA ASN A 255 -7.69 -4.85 -38.10
C ASN A 255 -7.01 -3.73 -37.29
N LEU A 256 -7.47 -2.50 -37.38
CA LEU A 256 -6.82 -1.36 -36.72
C LEU A 256 -7.82 -0.60 -35.87
N SER A 257 -7.50 -0.42 -34.61
CA SER A 257 -8.31 0.36 -33.65
C SER A 257 -7.44 1.40 -32.91
N VAL A 258 -8.11 2.45 -32.45
CA VAL A 258 -7.54 3.46 -31.55
C VAL A 258 -8.41 3.57 -30.33
N GLU A 259 -7.79 3.54 -29.16
CA GLU A 259 -8.43 3.86 -27.89
C GLU A 259 -7.76 5.10 -27.28
N ALA A 260 -8.53 5.93 -26.57
CA ALA A 260 -8.00 7.06 -25.83
C ALA A 260 -8.81 7.29 -24.55
N PHE A 261 -8.14 7.79 -23.53
CA PHE A 261 -8.80 8.25 -22.31
C PHE A 261 -8.24 9.60 -21.86
N TYR A 262 -9.05 10.34 -21.11
CA TYR A 262 -8.66 11.50 -20.33
C TYR A 262 -9.31 11.39 -18.96
N GLN A 263 -8.47 11.33 -17.89
CA GLN A 263 -8.92 11.30 -16.51
C GLN A 263 -9.08 12.73 -15.99
N TYR A 264 -10.19 12.98 -15.30
CA TYR A 264 -10.50 14.25 -14.65
C TYR A 264 -10.57 14.10 -13.12
N ASP A 265 -10.11 12.96 -12.62
CA ASP A 265 -10.05 12.61 -11.22
C ASP A 265 -8.77 11.79 -10.96
N TRP A 266 -8.15 11.99 -9.79
CA TRP A 266 -6.96 11.26 -9.38
C TRP A 266 -7.18 10.61 -8.02
N GLU A 267 -6.73 9.40 -7.86
CA GLU A 267 -6.78 8.63 -6.63
C GLU A 267 -5.51 7.80 -6.44
N PRO A 268 -4.98 7.69 -5.22
CA PRO A 268 -3.80 6.88 -4.95
C PRO A 268 -4.13 5.38 -4.89
N ILE A 269 -3.09 4.54 -4.94
CA ILE A 269 -3.17 3.17 -4.45
C ILE A 269 -3.34 3.22 -2.93
N TRP A 270 -4.33 2.51 -2.41
CA TRP A 270 -4.51 2.37 -0.97
C TRP A 270 -3.65 1.23 -0.46
N VAL A 271 -2.52 1.58 0.15
CA VAL A 271 -1.61 0.62 0.78
C VAL A 271 -2.25 -0.03 2.00
N PRO A 272 -1.77 -1.22 2.45
CA PRO A 272 -2.26 -1.84 3.67
C PRO A 272 -2.14 -0.88 4.86
N THR A 273 -3.24 -0.65 5.54
CA THR A 273 -3.36 0.31 6.63
C THR A 273 -2.75 -0.26 7.91
N PRO A 274 -2.05 0.55 8.74
CA PRO A 274 -1.57 0.12 10.05
C PRO A 274 -2.66 -0.56 10.87
N GLY A 275 -2.33 -1.70 11.45
CA GLY A 275 -3.30 -2.58 12.12
C GLY A 275 -3.78 -3.76 11.28
N SER A 276 -3.60 -3.74 9.96
CA SER A 276 -3.73 -4.93 9.11
C SER A 276 -2.51 -5.83 9.24
N ILE A 277 -2.67 -7.16 9.21
CA ILE A 277 -1.53 -8.12 9.17
C ILE A 277 -0.61 -7.88 7.96
N PHE A 278 -1.11 -7.23 6.92
CA PHE A 278 -0.39 -6.96 5.67
C PHE A 278 0.37 -5.62 5.67
N ALA A 279 0.17 -4.76 6.67
CA ALA A 279 0.88 -3.48 6.75
C ALA A 279 2.34 -3.71 7.12
N THR A 280 3.25 -3.16 6.31
CA THR A 280 4.70 -3.20 6.51
C THR A 280 5.27 -1.81 6.82
N ASN A 281 4.40 -0.86 7.16
CA ASN A 281 4.74 0.49 7.58
C ASN A 281 3.71 0.98 8.61
N ASP A 282 4.15 1.60 9.69
CA ASP A 282 3.30 1.96 10.82
C ASP A 282 2.91 3.44 10.85
N PHE A 283 3.55 4.29 10.04
CA PHE A 283 3.30 5.74 10.03
C PHE A 283 2.77 6.26 8.68
N ALA A 284 3.08 5.61 7.57
CA ALA A 284 2.58 5.97 6.25
C ALA A 284 1.22 5.31 5.98
N GLY A 285 0.36 6.03 5.28
CA GLY A 285 -1.02 5.61 5.02
C GLY A 285 -2.01 6.08 6.10
N PHE A 286 -3.27 5.75 5.87
CA PHE A 286 -4.35 6.22 6.72
C PHE A 286 -4.26 5.61 8.13
N GLY A 287 -4.45 6.43 9.15
CA GLY A 287 -4.43 5.97 10.53
C GLY A 287 -3.06 5.55 11.06
N GLY A 288 -1.98 6.11 10.49
CA GLY A 288 -0.62 5.86 10.98
C GLY A 288 -0.55 5.85 12.50
N TYR A 289 -0.08 4.76 13.10
CA TYR A 289 -0.21 4.45 14.53
C TYR A 289 0.30 5.57 15.42
N ASN A 290 1.52 6.03 15.16
CA ASN A 290 2.15 7.04 16.01
C ASN A 290 1.89 8.48 15.52
N GLN A 291 1.34 8.68 14.33
CA GLN A 291 1.23 9.97 13.62
C GLN A 291 2.58 10.70 13.51
N ASN A 292 3.67 9.96 13.64
CA ASN A 292 5.05 10.38 13.46
C ASN A 292 5.88 9.15 13.04
N ALA A 293 7.05 9.38 12.45
CA ALA A 293 8.06 8.36 12.25
C ALA A 293 9.08 8.41 13.39
N GLN A 294 9.38 7.24 13.95
CA GLN A 294 10.39 7.08 15.00
C GLN A 294 11.79 7.15 14.39
N LEU A 295 12.66 7.97 14.97
CA LEU A 295 14.06 8.02 14.57
C LEU A 295 14.82 6.86 15.23
N GLY A 296 14.91 5.73 14.51
CA GLY A 296 15.40 4.44 15.03
C GLY A 296 16.81 4.47 15.65
N PHE A 297 17.68 5.35 15.15
CA PHE A 297 19.03 5.52 15.69
C PHE A 297 19.09 6.09 17.12
N ASN A 298 17.99 6.53 17.69
CA ASN A 298 17.94 7.03 19.06
C ASN A 298 17.66 5.94 20.12
N ALA A 299 17.36 4.71 19.70
CA ALA A 299 17.05 3.59 20.60
C ALA A 299 16.04 3.98 21.71
N ASN A 300 14.95 4.63 21.33
CA ASN A 300 13.86 5.01 22.21
C ASN A 300 12.64 4.11 21.97
N PRO A 301 11.70 4.01 22.94
CA PRO A 301 10.43 3.35 22.70
C PRO A 301 9.65 4.01 21.55
N ASP A 302 8.60 3.36 21.08
CA ASP A 302 7.67 3.95 20.14
C ASP A 302 6.94 5.12 20.80
N ILE A 303 7.31 6.33 20.39
CA ILE A 303 6.78 7.57 20.92
C ILE A 303 5.69 8.05 19.97
N ASN A 304 4.43 7.93 20.41
CA ASN A 304 3.31 8.45 19.63
C ASN A 304 3.09 9.96 19.85
N LEU A 305 2.34 10.57 18.95
CA LEU A 305 2.10 12.01 18.98
C LEU A 305 1.32 12.43 20.23
N ASP A 306 0.40 11.62 20.72
CA ASP A 306 -0.37 11.90 21.95
C ASP A 306 0.55 12.07 23.17
N PHE A 307 1.55 11.20 23.27
CA PHE A 307 2.55 11.31 24.34
C PHE A 307 3.41 12.58 24.18
N VAL A 308 3.83 12.90 22.96
CA VAL A 308 4.57 14.14 22.68
C VAL A 308 3.75 15.36 23.06
N MET A 309 2.46 15.41 22.68
CA MET A 309 1.54 16.49 23.04
C MET A 309 1.40 16.64 24.56
N GLN A 310 1.24 15.55 25.29
CA GLN A 310 1.14 15.58 26.77
C GLN A 310 2.41 16.13 27.41
N GLU A 311 3.57 15.71 26.95
CA GLU A 311 4.86 16.18 27.48
C GLU A 311 5.11 17.66 27.12
N TYR A 312 4.73 18.11 25.93
CA TYR A 312 4.82 19.53 25.58
C TYR A 312 3.77 20.37 26.31
N GLN A 313 2.58 19.81 26.61
CA GLN A 313 1.60 20.45 27.51
C GLN A 313 2.22 20.69 28.90
N ARG A 314 2.96 19.72 29.44
CA ARG A 314 3.69 19.85 30.70
C ARG A 314 4.77 20.93 30.62
N LEU A 315 5.57 20.94 29.55
CA LEU A 315 6.61 21.98 29.33
C LEU A 315 6.01 23.38 29.23
N ALA A 316 4.95 23.52 28.42
CA ALA A 316 4.22 24.77 28.24
C ALA A 316 3.67 25.31 29.57
N GLY A 317 3.08 24.44 30.42
CA GLY A 317 2.61 24.79 31.74
C GLY A 317 3.73 25.27 32.69
N MET A 318 4.92 24.65 32.62
CA MET A 318 6.08 25.12 33.40
C MET A 318 6.53 26.53 32.96
N ILE A 319 6.59 26.81 31.66
CA ILE A 319 6.92 28.11 31.10
C ILE A 319 5.88 29.16 31.53
N ALA A 320 4.59 28.85 31.33
CA ALA A 320 3.48 29.76 31.65
C ALA A 320 3.35 30.08 33.14
N SER A 321 3.73 29.13 34.02
CA SER A 321 3.72 29.36 35.50
C SER A 321 4.79 30.33 35.98
N GLY A 322 5.69 30.81 35.09
CA GLY A 322 6.77 31.73 35.43
C GLY A 322 7.89 31.08 36.26
N GLN A 323 8.00 29.76 36.24
CA GLN A 323 9.12 29.07 36.89
C GLN A 323 10.45 29.51 36.25
N THR A 324 11.42 29.84 37.07
CA THR A 324 12.76 30.18 36.61
C THR A 324 13.47 28.88 36.24
N ILE A 325 13.50 28.55 34.95
CA ILE A 325 14.23 27.39 34.41
C ILE A 325 15.50 27.91 33.74
N PRO A 326 16.68 27.34 34.02
CA PRO A 326 17.91 27.72 33.33
C PRO A 326 17.76 27.54 31.80
N THR A 327 18.26 28.49 31.02
CA THR A 327 18.14 28.48 29.55
C THR A 327 18.65 27.16 28.92
N GLN A 328 19.76 26.63 29.44
CA GLN A 328 20.31 25.36 28.98
C GLN A 328 19.33 24.19 29.20
N GLN A 329 18.61 24.19 30.32
CA GLN A 329 17.59 23.17 30.58
C GLN A 329 16.38 23.34 29.68
N LEU A 330 15.92 24.57 29.42
CA LEU A 330 14.85 24.85 28.49
C LEU A 330 15.18 24.37 27.06
N VAL A 331 16.41 24.64 26.60
CA VAL A 331 16.89 24.17 25.30
C VAL A 331 16.93 22.65 25.25
N ALA A 332 17.44 21.98 26.29
CA ALA A 332 17.42 20.49 26.35
C ALA A 332 16.01 19.91 26.33
N MET A 333 15.05 20.56 27.01
CA MET A 333 13.64 20.14 26.99
C MET A 333 13.00 20.38 25.62
N ALA A 334 13.29 21.50 24.95
CA ALA A 334 12.82 21.79 23.61
C ALA A 334 13.35 20.80 22.56
N LEU A 335 14.56 20.27 22.74
CA LEU A 335 15.18 19.28 21.84
C LEU A 335 14.82 17.84 22.19
N ALA A 336 14.11 17.58 23.28
CA ALA A 336 13.90 16.23 23.79
C ALA A 336 13.18 15.28 22.81
N TYR A 337 12.20 15.79 22.09
CA TYR A 337 11.41 15.01 21.11
C TYR A 337 11.80 15.27 19.66
N PRO A 338 12.16 16.49 19.22
CA PRO A 338 12.59 16.72 17.84
C PRO A 338 13.81 15.89 17.41
N THR A 339 14.60 15.40 18.35
CA THR A 339 15.72 14.49 18.08
C THR A 339 15.34 13.01 18.12
N LYS A 340 14.06 12.67 18.31
CA LYS A 340 13.58 11.30 18.49
C LYS A 340 12.51 10.91 17.48
N VAL A 341 11.70 11.87 17.06
CA VAL A 341 10.59 11.66 16.13
C VAL A 341 10.58 12.72 15.05
N THR A 342 10.17 12.33 13.86
CA THR A 342 9.78 13.23 12.77
C THR A 342 8.26 13.23 12.67
N LEU A 343 7.65 14.42 12.57
CA LEU A 343 6.19 14.52 12.53
C LEU A 343 5.68 14.25 11.10
N VAL A 344 4.54 13.53 10.98
CA VAL A 344 3.91 13.30 9.69
C VAL A 344 2.93 14.42 9.38
N GLN A 345 3.13 15.10 8.25
CA GLN A 345 2.23 16.12 7.70
C GLN A 345 1.10 15.48 6.88
N ASP A 346 0.08 16.27 6.56
CA ASP A 346 -0.96 15.86 5.64
C ASP A 346 -0.37 15.58 4.25
N GLU A 347 -0.96 14.63 3.53
CA GLU A 347 -0.52 14.21 2.20
C GLU A 347 -0.61 15.36 1.19
N GLN A 348 0.32 15.40 0.25
CA GLN A 348 0.31 16.30 -0.89
C GLN A 348 -0.16 15.54 -2.12
N GLU A 349 -1.42 15.69 -2.46
CA GLU A 349 -2.02 15.11 -3.66
C GLU A 349 -1.62 15.92 -4.91
N PRO A 350 -1.51 15.28 -6.09
CA PRO A 350 -1.27 15.97 -7.35
C PRO A 350 -2.55 16.62 -7.88
N SER A 351 -2.43 17.32 -9.03
CA SER A 351 -3.58 17.82 -9.76
C SER A 351 -4.46 16.68 -10.28
N ASN A 352 -5.77 16.91 -10.38
CA ASN A 352 -6.68 16.03 -11.11
C ASN A 352 -6.51 16.10 -12.64
N ASP A 353 -5.85 17.14 -13.15
CA ASP A 353 -5.64 17.38 -14.58
C ASP A 353 -4.35 16.73 -15.10
N GLY A 354 -4.21 16.61 -16.42
CA GLY A 354 -2.95 16.20 -17.06
C GLY A 354 -2.81 14.70 -17.29
N GLN A 355 -3.78 13.87 -16.90
CA GLN A 355 -3.71 12.42 -17.04
C GLN A 355 -4.48 11.95 -18.28
N TYR A 356 -3.77 11.39 -19.26
CA TYR A 356 -4.37 10.92 -20.52
C TYR A 356 -3.53 9.81 -21.14
N GLY A 357 -4.14 9.04 -22.05
CA GLY A 357 -3.46 8.00 -22.78
C GLY A 357 -4.10 7.71 -24.13
N VAL A 358 -3.29 7.10 -25.00
CA VAL A 358 -3.70 6.62 -26.34
C VAL A 358 -3.11 5.23 -26.54
N LYS A 359 -3.94 4.32 -27.08
CA LYS A 359 -3.55 2.97 -27.53
C LYS A 359 -3.86 2.83 -29.01
N LEU A 360 -2.92 2.32 -29.80
CA LEU A 360 -3.13 1.83 -31.15
C LEU A 360 -3.11 0.30 -31.09
N GLY A 361 -4.21 -0.35 -31.43
CA GLY A 361 -4.35 -1.80 -31.51
C GLY A 361 -4.33 -2.28 -32.95
N TYR A 362 -3.46 -3.27 -33.26
CA TYR A 362 -3.39 -3.90 -34.57
C TYR A 362 -3.53 -5.41 -34.46
N TYR A 363 -4.55 -5.96 -35.10
CA TYR A 363 -4.76 -7.40 -35.22
C TYR A 363 -4.17 -7.91 -36.53
N ALA A 364 -3.29 -8.90 -36.47
CA ALA A 364 -2.53 -9.46 -37.59
C ALA A 364 -2.90 -10.94 -37.82
N PRO A 365 -3.97 -11.25 -38.56
CA PRO A 365 -4.38 -12.64 -38.83
C PRO A 365 -3.32 -13.43 -39.60
N GLU A 366 -2.53 -12.74 -40.44
CA GLU A 366 -1.44 -13.33 -41.19
C GLU A 366 -0.23 -13.76 -40.32
N LEU A 367 -0.16 -13.31 -39.09
CA LEU A 367 0.85 -13.67 -38.08
C LEU A 367 0.30 -14.61 -37.00
N GLY A 368 -0.67 -15.49 -37.36
CA GLY A 368 -1.24 -16.44 -36.42
C GLY A 368 -2.21 -15.80 -35.43
N ASP A 369 -3.04 -14.88 -35.90
CA ASP A 369 -4.03 -14.16 -35.09
C ASP A 369 -3.39 -13.37 -33.94
N THR A 370 -2.24 -12.73 -34.21
CA THR A 370 -1.51 -11.94 -33.21
C THR A 370 -2.11 -10.54 -33.07
N GLU A 371 -2.36 -10.12 -31.83
CA GLU A 371 -2.73 -8.74 -31.50
C GLU A 371 -1.49 -7.99 -31.02
N PHE A 372 -1.29 -6.77 -31.55
CA PHE A 372 -0.25 -5.84 -31.15
C PHE A 372 -0.87 -4.60 -30.52
N GLY A 373 -0.28 -4.10 -29.43
CA GLY A 373 -0.64 -2.85 -28.79
C GLY A 373 0.54 -1.89 -28.73
N PHE A 374 0.30 -0.63 -29.07
CA PHE A 374 1.24 0.47 -28.87
C PHE A 374 0.58 1.52 -27.99
N TYR A 375 1.27 1.94 -26.92
CA TYR A 375 0.68 2.75 -25.86
C TYR A 375 1.52 3.98 -25.59
N PHE A 376 0.83 5.06 -25.29
CA PHE A 376 1.40 6.25 -24.69
C PHE A 376 0.46 6.74 -23.60
N MET A 377 1.01 7.10 -22.42
CA MET A 377 0.26 7.80 -21.36
C MET A 377 1.13 8.82 -20.65
N ASN A 378 0.48 9.88 -20.17
CA ASN A 378 0.97 10.77 -19.14
C ASN A 378 0.09 10.60 -17.91
N TYR A 379 0.70 10.33 -16.76
CA TYR A 379 -0.02 10.10 -15.52
C TYR A 379 0.76 10.61 -14.31
N HIS A 380 0.08 10.80 -13.18
CA HIS A 380 0.70 11.15 -11.92
C HIS A 380 0.92 9.90 -11.07
N SER A 381 1.97 9.92 -10.23
CA SER A 381 2.25 8.78 -9.35
C SER A 381 1.02 8.45 -8.52
N ARG A 382 0.67 7.18 -8.47
CA ARG A 382 -0.39 6.63 -7.59
C ARG A 382 0.19 5.97 -6.35
N ARG A 383 1.50 5.82 -6.34
CA ARG A 383 2.27 5.20 -5.26
C ARG A 383 2.85 6.28 -4.37
N PRO A 384 2.72 6.16 -3.03
CA PRO A 384 3.21 7.17 -2.12
C PRO A 384 4.74 7.22 -2.11
N LEU A 385 5.29 8.43 -2.08
CA LEU A 385 6.68 8.72 -1.79
C LEU A 385 6.76 9.64 -0.57
N ILE A 386 7.90 9.65 0.09
CA ILE A 386 8.13 10.45 1.29
C ILE A 386 9.10 11.58 0.97
N SER A 387 8.67 12.81 1.15
CA SER A 387 9.50 14.01 1.18
C SER A 387 9.61 14.55 2.60
N GLY A 388 10.48 15.51 2.86
CA GLY A 388 10.69 16.02 4.21
C GLY A 388 10.85 17.52 4.31
N THR A 389 10.68 18.05 5.52
CA THR A 389 11.09 19.41 5.90
C THR A 389 12.16 19.32 6.97
N ALA A 390 13.29 19.99 6.75
CA ALA A 390 14.40 20.00 7.67
C ALA A 390 14.09 20.81 8.94
N ALA A 391 14.51 20.30 10.09
CA ALA A 391 14.40 20.99 11.37
C ALA A 391 15.25 22.27 11.41
N ASP A 392 14.84 23.25 12.20
CA ASP A 392 15.64 24.42 12.53
C ASP A 392 15.98 24.41 14.02
N PHE A 393 17.24 24.09 14.34
CA PHE A 393 17.77 24.07 15.70
C PHE A 393 18.51 25.36 16.04
N SER A 394 18.42 26.42 15.24
CA SER A 394 19.01 27.73 15.61
C SER A 394 18.42 28.24 16.93
N THR A 395 19.22 28.97 17.71
CA THR A 395 18.75 29.54 18.98
C THR A 395 17.48 30.38 18.79
N GLY A 396 17.38 31.09 17.66
CA GLY A 396 16.19 31.90 17.34
C GLY A 396 14.94 31.05 17.14
N ALA A 397 15.04 29.94 16.42
CA ALA A 397 13.92 28.99 16.20
C ALA A 397 13.51 28.34 17.53
N LEU A 398 14.43 27.81 18.31
CA LEU A 398 14.14 27.20 19.62
C LEU A 398 13.45 28.15 20.58
N LEU A 399 13.92 29.41 20.67
CA LEU A 399 13.26 30.44 21.52
C LEU A 399 11.86 30.81 20.98
N SER A 400 11.69 30.84 19.65
CA SER A 400 10.38 31.04 19.03
C SER A 400 9.41 29.91 19.41
N ASP A 401 9.84 28.63 19.29
CA ASP A 401 9.03 27.46 19.64
C ASP A 401 8.64 27.46 21.13
N LEU A 402 9.58 27.76 22.02
CA LEU A 402 9.30 27.91 23.45
C LEU A 402 8.28 29.03 23.74
N ALA A 403 8.33 30.14 23.01
CA ALA A 403 7.35 31.21 23.13
C ALA A 403 5.97 30.79 22.64
N VAL A 404 5.89 30.07 21.50
CA VAL A 404 4.65 29.50 20.97
C VAL A 404 4.05 28.53 21.98
N LEU A 405 4.82 27.60 22.54
CA LEU A 405 4.39 26.65 23.55
C LEU A 405 3.88 27.38 24.82
N GLY A 406 4.59 28.36 25.32
CA GLY A 406 4.20 29.11 26.50
C GLY A 406 2.91 29.91 26.32
N GLN A 407 2.68 30.47 25.12
CA GLN A 407 1.43 31.18 24.78
C GLN A 407 0.22 30.25 24.62
N ASN A 408 0.45 29.00 24.29
CA ASN A 408 -0.60 27.99 24.03
C ASN A 408 -0.63 26.89 25.11
N ALA A 409 -0.19 27.18 26.35
CA ALA A 409 -0.07 26.19 27.41
C ALA A 409 -1.40 25.47 27.79
N GLY A 410 -2.55 25.97 27.34
CA GLY A 410 -3.86 25.35 27.56
C GLY A 410 -4.34 24.46 26.41
N ASP A 411 -3.67 24.49 25.23
CA ASP A 411 -4.13 23.85 24.01
C ASP A 411 -2.98 23.42 23.12
N ILE A 412 -2.24 22.41 23.53
CA ILE A 412 -1.19 21.78 22.72
C ILE A 412 -1.87 20.69 21.87
N ASN A 413 -1.89 20.89 20.56
CA ASN A 413 -2.50 19.99 19.59
C ASN A 413 -1.54 19.69 18.44
N ARG A 414 -1.93 18.80 17.50
CA ARG A 414 -1.13 18.37 16.37
C ARG A 414 -0.70 19.53 15.47
N GLU A 415 -1.62 20.44 15.14
CA GLU A 415 -1.32 21.59 14.27
C GLU A 415 -0.28 22.51 14.93
N LEU A 416 -0.36 22.69 16.24
CA LEU A 416 0.65 23.47 16.96
C LEU A 416 2.02 22.80 16.86
N LEU A 417 2.10 21.48 17.10
CA LEU A 417 3.39 20.77 17.00
C LEU A 417 3.96 20.84 15.58
N LEU A 418 3.12 20.68 14.56
CA LEU A 418 3.52 20.83 13.16
C LEU A 418 3.99 22.26 12.82
N SER A 419 3.56 23.27 13.57
CA SER A 419 4.02 24.66 13.39
C SER A 419 5.40 24.93 13.99
N LEU A 420 5.88 24.07 14.90
CA LEU A 420 7.19 24.23 15.53
C LEU A 420 8.31 23.99 14.50
N LYS A 421 9.33 24.84 14.57
CA LYS A 421 10.46 24.83 13.64
C LYS A 421 11.49 23.76 13.96
N SER A 422 11.59 23.38 15.23
CA SER A 422 12.56 22.39 15.70
C SER A 422 12.27 20.96 15.30
N PHE A 423 11.03 20.64 14.86
CA PHE A 423 10.72 19.31 14.35
C PHE A 423 11.07 19.19 12.87
N SER A 424 11.74 18.11 12.49
CA SER A 424 11.69 17.62 11.12
C SER A 424 10.29 17.10 10.83
N LYS A 425 9.88 17.12 9.55
CA LYS A 425 8.56 16.69 9.13
C LYS A 425 8.67 15.80 7.91
N ALA A 426 7.89 14.73 7.88
CA ALA A 426 7.71 13.85 6.73
C ALA A 426 6.38 14.16 6.07
N GLN A 427 6.32 14.09 4.75
CA GLN A 427 5.12 14.32 3.96
C GLN A 427 5.01 13.27 2.87
N ILE A 428 3.86 12.63 2.78
CA ILE A 428 3.54 11.75 1.65
C ILE A 428 3.24 12.64 0.45
N VAL A 429 3.90 12.35 -0.68
CA VAL A 429 3.78 13.11 -1.94
C VAL A 429 3.55 12.16 -3.11
N TYR A 430 2.89 12.67 -4.15
CA TYR A 430 2.61 11.94 -5.39
C TYR A 430 3.06 12.80 -6.59
N PRO A 431 4.31 12.60 -7.07
CA PRO A 431 4.85 13.41 -8.17
C PRO A 431 4.06 13.28 -9.46
N GLU A 432 3.94 14.40 -10.19
CA GLU A 432 3.17 14.51 -11.45
C GLU A 432 4.02 14.14 -12.68
N ASP A 433 3.35 13.92 -13.83
CA ASP A 433 3.89 13.90 -15.19
C ASP A 433 4.91 12.79 -15.49
N ILE A 434 4.57 11.55 -15.14
CA ILE A 434 5.30 10.35 -15.57
C ILE A 434 4.82 9.98 -16.98
N LYS A 435 5.74 9.84 -17.95
CA LYS A 435 5.40 9.43 -19.32
C LYS A 435 5.71 7.95 -19.52
N LEU A 436 4.72 7.19 -19.97
CA LEU A 436 4.89 5.77 -20.29
C LEU A 436 4.72 5.54 -21.79
N TYR A 437 5.69 4.84 -22.36
CA TYR A 437 5.66 4.30 -23.71
C TYR A 437 5.60 2.78 -23.62
N GLY A 438 4.55 2.17 -24.19
CA GLY A 438 4.34 0.73 -24.09
C GLY A 438 4.23 0.06 -25.45
N PHE A 439 4.64 -1.21 -25.47
CA PHE A 439 4.37 -2.12 -26.58
C PHE A 439 3.95 -3.47 -25.99
N SER A 440 2.94 -4.09 -26.58
CA SER A 440 2.52 -5.45 -26.20
C SER A 440 2.20 -6.29 -27.43
N PHE A 441 2.21 -7.60 -27.24
CA PHE A 441 1.59 -8.53 -28.17
C PHE A 441 0.95 -9.69 -27.41
N ASN A 442 -0.10 -10.27 -28.03
CA ASN A 442 -0.74 -11.49 -27.59
C ASN A 442 -0.94 -12.40 -28.79
N THR A 443 -0.57 -13.67 -28.67
CA THR A 443 -0.68 -14.68 -29.75
C THR A 443 -0.98 -16.06 -29.18
N SER A 444 -1.48 -16.96 -30.03
CA SER A 444 -1.74 -18.35 -29.67
C SER A 444 -0.83 -19.30 -30.42
N LEU A 445 -0.11 -20.15 -29.69
CA LEU A 445 0.76 -21.19 -30.22
C LEU A 445 0.19 -22.58 -29.87
N GLY A 446 -0.75 -23.05 -30.67
CA GLY A 446 -1.55 -24.26 -30.34
C GLY A 446 -2.37 -24.03 -29.08
N ASP A 447 -2.19 -24.88 -28.05
CA ASP A 447 -2.90 -24.80 -26.78
C ASP A 447 -2.25 -23.84 -25.77
N THR A 448 -1.25 -23.04 -26.21
CA THR A 448 -0.55 -22.07 -25.39
C THR A 448 -0.84 -20.65 -25.87
N SER A 449 -1.38 -19.81 -24.99
CA SER A 449 -1.39 -18.35 -25.20
C SER A 449 -0.10 -17.74 -24.70
N VAL A 450 0.44 -16.79 -25.46
CA VAL A 450 1.67 -16.04 -25.12
C VAL A 450 1.35 -14.56 -25.19
N GLY A 451 1.36 -13.90 -24.04
CA GLY A 451 1.28 -12.44 -23.92
C GLY A 451 2.64 -11.87 -23.50
N ALA A 452 3.02 -10.74 -24.05
CA ALA A 452 4.24 -10.06 -23.63
C ALA A 452 4.05 -8.55 -23.72
N GLU A 453 4.74 -7.83 -22.84
CA GLU A 453 4.77 -6.38 -22.88
C GLU A 453 6.12 -5.81 -22.46
N ILE A 454 6.38 -4.62 -22.93
CA ILE A 454 7.46 -3.75 -22.48
C ILE A 454 6.88 -2.36 -22.18
N ALA A 455 7.21 -1.82 -21.02
CA ALA A 455 6.83 -0.49 -20.58
C ALA A 455 8.10 0.31 -20.24
N HIS A 456 8.32 1.39 -20.96
CA HIS A 456 9.38 2.35 -20.68
C HIS A 456 8.77 3.59 -20.06
N ARG A 457 9.25 3.97 -18.86
CA ARG A 457 8.84 5.19 -18.16
C ARG A 457 9.94 6.20 -18.18
N GLN A 458 9.59 7.40 -18.56
CA GLN A 458 10.45 8.56 -18.48
C GLN A 458 10.05 9.37 -17.25
N ASP A 459 11.04 9.87 -16.51
CA ASP A 459 10.88 10.69 -15.31
C ASP A 459 10.12 9.97 -14.17
N GLU A 460 10.32 8.66 -14.00
CA GLU A 460 9.72 7.91 -12.88
C GLU A 460 10.36 8.33 -11.56
N PRO A 461 9.56 8.74 -10.54
CA PRO A 461 10.10 9.10 -9.24
C PRO A 461 10.43 7.86 -8.41
N LEU A 462 11.67 7.76 -7.94
CA LEU A 462 12.19 6.70 -7.10
C LEU A 462 12.64 7.27 -5.76
N GLN A 463 12.26 6.61 -4.66
CA GLN A 463 12.50 7.07 -3.29
C GLN A 463 13.99 7.04 -2.96
N ILE A 464 14.53 8.15 -2.48
CA ILE A 464 15.83 8.21 -1.81
C ILE A 464 15.72 7.46 -0.48
N ASP A 465 16.80 6.81 -0.04
CA ASP A 465 16.86 6.13 1.26
C ASP A 465 16.30 7.03 2.36
N ASP A 466 15.28 6.56 3.07
CA ASP A 466 14.55 7.32 4.08
C ASP A 466 15.45 7.70 5.27
N VAL A 467 16.48 6.91 5.56
CA VAL A 467 17.49 7.23 6.60
C VAL A 467 18.37 8.39 6.14
N GLU A 468 18.74 8.48 4.86
CA GLU A 468 19.47 9.63 4.31
C GLU A 468 18.63 10.91 4.36
N LEU A 469 17.34 10.81 4.05
CA LEU A 469 16.39 11.92 4.17
C LEU A 469 16.24 12.37 5.64
N LEU A 470 16.15 11.43 6.58
CA LEU A 470 16.14 11.73 8.01
C LEU A 470 17.45 12.36 8.48
N PHE A 471 18.60 11.93 7.96
CA PHE A 471 19.90 12.52 8.27
C PHE A 471 19.99 13.96 7.80
N ALA A 472 19.53 14.27 6.60
CA ALA A 472 19.46 15.65 6.09
C ALA A 472 18.49 16.49 6.93
N GLY A 473 17.34 15.93 7.32
CA GLY A 473 16.28 16.62 8.03
C GLY A 473 16.56 16.92 9.50
N MET A 474 17.39 16.12 10.19
CA MET A 474 17.60 16.28 11.64
C MET A 474 19.07 16.26 12.05
N PRO A 475 19.87 15.19 11.97
CA PRO A 475 21.26 15.22 12.41
C PRO A 475 22.10 16.31 11.75
N GLN A 476 22.02 16.46 10.42
CA GLN A 476 22.72 17.54 9.72
C GLN A 476 22.31 18.92 10.23
N GLN A 477 21.06 19.12 10.63
CA GLN A 477 20.59 20.39 11.16
C GLN A 477 21.12 20.68 12.57
N LEU A 478 21.43 19.66 13.38
CA LEU A 478 22.16 19.82 14.63
C LEU A 478 23.59 20.31 14.38
N ALA A 479 24.24 19.85 13.32
CA ALA A 479 25.55 20.35 12.90
C ALA A 479 25.46 21.81 12.42
N ASN A 480 24.49 22.11 11.54
CA ASN A 480 24.26 23.48 11.04
C ASN A 480 24.01 24.49 12.16
N ALA A 481 23.38 24.07 13.25
CA ALA A 481 23.17 24.89 14.45
C ALA A 481 24.39 24.93 15.40
N GLY A 482 25.46 24.20 15.10
CA GLY A 482 26.66 24.09 15.95
C GLY A 482 26.47 23.29 17.25
N ILE A 483 25.34 22.54 17.38
CA ILE A 483 25.04 21.70 18.55
C ILE A 483 25.84 20.39 18.48
N ARG A 484 25.91 19.79 17.28
CA ARG A 484 26.66 18.57 17.00
C ARG A 484 27.47 18.72 15.69
N PRO A 485 28.59 19.50 15.75
CA PRO A 485 29.43 19.73 14.57
C PRO A 485 30.03 18.45 13.97
N ASP A 486 30.08 17.39 14.75
CA ASP A 486 30.54 16.06 14.34
C ASP A 486 29.57 15.36 13.36
N PHE A 487 28.36 15.85 13.16
CA PHE A 487 27.40 15.36 12.20
C PHE A 487 27.48 16.07 10.84
N ASP A 488 28.37 17.00 10.64
CA ASP A 488 28.50 17.70 9.36
C ASP A 488 28.90 16.74 8.24
N GLY A 489 28.14 16.73 7.14
CA GLY A 489 28.32 15.80 6.02
C GLY A 489 27.82 14.37 6.30
N ILE A 490 26.93 14.15 7.27
CA ILE A 490 26.42 12.81 7.60
C ILE A 490 25.45 12.27 6.54
N SER A 491 24.71 13.12 5.84
CA SER A 491 23.76 12.75 4.79
C SER A 491 24.41 12.83 3.42
N GLN A 492 23.99 11.95 2.51
CA GLN A 492 24.30 12.04 1.07
C GLN A 492 23.50 13.13 0.35
N ILE A 493 22.50 13.73 1.01
CA ILE A 493 21.72 14.86 0.49
C ILE A 493 22.40 16.16 0.91
N ASP A 494 23.14 16.76 -0.02
CA ASP A 494 23.94 17.94 0.25
C ASP A 494 23.13 19.24 0.30
N GLY A 495 23.65 20.22 1.02
CA GLY A 495 23.24 21.63 0.97
C GLY A 495 21.91 21.96 1.62
N VAL A 496 21.30 21.02 2.34
CA VAL A 496 20.02 21.23 3.05
C VAL A 496 20.19 22.19 4.22
N LYS A 497 19.38 23.25 4.21
CA LYS A 497 19.37 24.30 5.25
C LYS A 497 18.21 24.09 6.22
N PRO A 498 18.28 24.69 7.44
CA PRO A 498 17.18 24.67 8.38
C PRO A 498 15.87 25.20 7.75
N GLY A 499 14.80 24.41 7.84
CA GLY A 499 13.48 24.75 7.32
C GLY A 499 13.28 24.50 5.83
N ASP A 500 14.28 24.02 5.08
CA ASP A 500 14.12 23.67 3.67
C ASP A 500 13.20 22.45 3.51
N THR A 501 12.38 22.46 2.47
CA THR A 501 11.70 21.26 1.98
C THR A 501 12.69 20.47 1.11
N VAL A 502 12.78 19.16 1.37
CA VAL A 502 13.67 18.22 0.68
C VAL A 502 12.81 17.22 -0.06
N ASP A 503 12.93 17.19 -1.38
CA ASP A 503 12.32 16.11 -2.15
C ASP A 503 13.00 14.79 -1.79
N GLY A 504 12.20 13.84 -1.32
CA GLY A 504 12.71 12.52 -0.94
C GLY A 504 12.83 11.54 -2.11
N PHE A 505 12.81 12.02 -3.34
CA PHE A 505 12.87 11.19 -4.54
C PHE A 505 13.74 11.84 -5.62
N ILE A 506 14.24 10.99 -6.52
CA ILE A 506 14.86 11.42 -7.78
C ILE A 506 14.05 10.85 -8.96
N ARG A 507 14.14 11.49 -10.13
CA ARG A 507 13.48 11.04 -11.34
C ARG A 507 14.47 10.34 -12.24
N LEU A 508 14.19 9.07 -12.54
CA LEU A 508 15.00 8.23 -13.43
C LEU A 508 14.12 7.59 -14.51
N ASP A 509 14.72 7.20 -15.60
CA ASP A 509 14.05 6.42 -16.61
C ASP A 509 14.09 4.94 -16.22
N THR A 510 12.97 4.22 -16.42
CA THR A 510 12.88 2.80 -16.11
C THR A 510 12.31 2.02 -17.29
N THR A 511 12.69 0.75 -17.39
CA THR A 511 12.12 -0.16 -18.40
C THR A 511 11.75 -1.47 -17.75
N GLN A 512 10.48 -1.85 -17.84
CA GLN A 512 10.01 -3.16 -17.42
C GLN A 512 9.62 -3.98 -18.64
N ALA A 513 10.04 -5.26 -18.68
CA ALA A 513 9.62 -6.20 -19.70
C ALA A 513 9.13 -7.50 -19.03
N GLN A 514 8.06 -8.09 -19.57
CA GLN A 514 7.49 -9.32 -19.06
C GLN A 514 6.83 -10.15 -20.14
N VAL A 515 6.80 -11.46 -19.93
CA VAL A 515 6.15 -12.43 -20.79
C VAL A 515 5.36 -13.44 -19.97
N THR A 516 4.12 -13.70 -20.40
CA THR A 516 3.18 -14.64 -19.79
C THR A 516 2.89 -15.79 -20.76
N PHE A 517 2.97 -17.01 -20.28
CA PHE A 517 2.57 -18.23 -20.99
C PHE A 517 1.41 -18.86 -20.24
N THR A 518 0.29 -19.08 -20.92
CA THR A 518 -0.85 -19.83 -20.39
C THR A 518 -1.10 -21.07 -21.23
N HIS A 519 -0.93 -22.25 -20.67
CA HIS A 519 -1.15 -23.54 -21.36
C HIS A 519 -2.34 -24.29 -20.79
N LEU A 520 -3.22 -24.73 -21.71
CA LEU A 520 -4.40 -25.54 -21.40
C LEU A 520 -4.12 -26.99 -21.77
N PHE A 521 -3.88 -27.85 -20.76
CA PHE A 521 -3.60 -29.29 -20.99
C PHE A 521 -4.85 -30.11 -21.30
N GLY A 522 -6.06 -29.56 -21.07
CA GLY A 522 -7.28 -30.32 -21.16
C GLY A 522 -7.38 -31.49 -20.17
N PRO A 523 -8.19 -32.51 -20.44
CA PRO A 523 -8.29 -33.68 -19.57
C PRO A 523 -6.97 -34.44 -19.50
N THR A 524 -6.37 -34.49 -18.33
CA THR A 524 -5.05 -35.10 -18.11
C THR A 524 -4.90 -35.60 -16.66
N LEU A 525 -4.13 -36.67 -16.42
CA LEU A 525 -3.86 -37.23 -15.11
C LEU A 525 -5.09 -37.53 -14.24
N GLY A 526 -6.25 -37.77 -14.87
CA GLY A 526 -7.53 -37.98 -14.16
C GLY A 526 -8.21 -36.69 -13.71
N LEU A 527 -7.75 -35.53 -14.17
CA LEU A 527 -8.38 -34.23 -14.04
C LEU A 527 -9.30 -33.99 -15.25
N ASP A 528 -10.35 -33.20 -15.05
CA ASP A 528 -11.19 -32.72 -16.15
C ASP A 528 -10.49 -31.61 -16.95
N ASN A 529 -9.68 -30.77 -16.26
CA ASN A 529 -8.82 -29.79 -16.89
C ASN A 529 -7.61 -29.48 -15.99
N LEU A 530 -6.48 -29.14 -16.62
CA LEU A 530 -5.31 -28.57 -15.97
C LEU A 530 -4.88 -27.32 -16.75
N THR A 531 -4.80 -26.19 -16.08
CA THR A 531 -4.27 -24.94 -16.62
C THR A 531 -2.99 -24.59 -15.89
N MET A 532 -1.95 -24.25 -16.63
CA MET A 532 -0.72 -23.71 -16.06
C MET A 532 -0.42 -22.34 -16.67
N LEU A 533 -0.02 -21.40 -15.81
CA LEU A 533 0.44 -20.08 -16.21
C LEU A 533 1.83 -19.85 -15.62
N ALA A 534 2.74 -19.31 -16.45
CA ALA A 534 4.05 -18.87 -16.04
C ALA A 534 4.27 -17.44 -16.54
N GLU A 535 4.67 -16.55 -15.67
CA GLU A 535 5.04 -15.18 -16.02
C GLU A 535 6.45 -14.88 -15.52
N VAL A 536 7.27 -14.29 -16.37
CA VAL A 536 8.65 -13.85 -16.07
C VAL A 536 8.74 -12.38 -16.41
N GLY A 537 9.32 -11.59 -15.50
CA GLY A 537 9.52 -10.16 -15.72
C GLY A 537 10.77 -9.64 -15.06
N GLY A 538 11.26 -8.52 -15.58
CA GLY A 538 12.41 -7.80 -15.04
C GLY A 538 12.29 -6.30 -15.26
N VAL A 539 12.97 -5.54 -14.42
CA VAL A 539 13.02 -4.08 -14.41
C VAL A 539 14.47 -3.62 -14.51
N TRP A 540 14.72 -2.66 -15.36
CA TRP A 540 15.98 -1.92 -15.52
C TRP A 540 15.77 -0.47 -15.12
N ILE A 541 16.63 0.06 -14.25
CA ILE A 541 16.66 1.46 -13.84
C ILE A 541 17.87 2.07 -14.53
N HIS A 542 17.63 3.06 -15.39
CA HIS A 542 18.67 3.69 -16.16
C HIS A 542 19.34 4.79 -15.34
N ASP A 543 20.66 4.91 -15.48
CA ASP A 543 21.46 5.94 -14.82
C ASP A 543 21.26 6.01 -13.29
N MET A 544 21.01 4.86 -12.66
CA MET A 544 20.89 4.77 -11.21
C MET A 544 22.19 5.26 -10.55
N PRO A 545 22.13 6.20 -9.56
CA PRO A 545 23.31 6.69 -8.88
C PRO A 545 24.04 5.57 -8.14
N GLY A 546 25.37 5.70 -8.06
CA GLY A 546 26.20 4.76 -7.30
C GLY A 546 25.88 4.78 -5.80
N PHE A 547 26.11 3.65 -5.14
CA PHE A 547 25.88 3.47 -3.71
C PHE A 547 26.55 4.57 -2.83
N ASP A 548 27.75 5.02 -3.21
CA ASP A 548 28.49 6.04 -2.51
C ASP A 548 28.07 7.48 -2.91
N GLU A 549 27.24 7.62 -3.94
CA GLU A 549 26.71 8.89 -4.42
C GLU A 549 25.34 9.21 -3.79
N LEU A 550 24.36 8.37 -4.02
CA LEU A 550 23.02 8.50 -3.44
C LEU A 550 22.31 7.14 -3.38
N ARG A 551 21.92 6.69 -2.20
CA ARG A 551 21.19 5.45 -2.00
C ARG A 551 19.71 5.64 -2.26
N LEU A 552 19.10 4.68 -2.94
CA LEU A 552 17.65 4.59 -3.04
C LEU A 552 17.09 3.70 -1.92
N ASN A 553 15.85 3.98 -1.52
CA ASN A 553 15.16 3.22 -0.49
C ASN A 553 14.73 1.84 -0.98
N GLY A 554 14.84 0.86 -0.11
CA GLY A 554 14.39 -0.51 -0.39
C GLY A 554 13.93 -1.24 0.87
N PRO A 555 13.26 -2.38 0.72
CA PRO A 555 12.72 -3.12 1.85
C PRO A 555 13.81 -3.61 2.80
N GLY A 556 13.55 -3.52 4.10
CA GLY A 556 14.42 -4.03 5.17
C GLY A 556 15.64 -3.19 5.50
N THR A 557 15.88 -2.07 4.82
CA THR A 557 16.90 -1.11 5.22
C THR A 557 16.37 -0.22 6.35
N ALA A 558 17.05 -0.24 7.48
CA ALA A 558 16.65 0.51 8.68
C ALA A 558 17.79 1.40 9.20
N ARG A 559 18.91 1.41 8.50
CA ARG A 559 20.12 2.15 8.82
C ARG A 559 20.70 2.71 7.53
N SER A 560 21.51 3.78 7.62
CA SER A 560 22.30 4.22 6.48
C SER A 560 23.34 3.16 6.08
N GLY A 561 23.68 3.09 4.79
CA GLY A 561 24.83 2.30 4.31
C GLY A 561 26.17 2.72 4.91
N GLY A 562 26.19 3.86 5.55
CA GLY A 562 27.35 4.45 6.20
C GLY A 562 28.12 5.42 5.30
N ASN A 563 28.75 6.40 5.93
CA ASN A 563 29.72 7.26 5.28
C ASN A 563 31.12 6.72 5.60
N PRO A 564 31.92 6.29 4.61
CA PRO A 564 33.26 5.75 4.82
C PRO A 564 34.20 6.70 5.58
N ASP A 565 33.98 8.01 5.46
CA ASP A 565 34.78 9.06 6.12
C ASP A 565 34.34 9.31 7.57
N MET A 566 33.20 8.76 8.00
CA MET A 566 32.61 8.95 9.33
C MET A 566 32.29 7.64 10.08
N PRO A 567 33.18 6.65 10.11
CA PRO A 567 32.84 5.31 10.64
C PRO A 567 32.50 5.33 12.15
N GLY A 568 33.10 6.23 12.92
CA GLY A 568 32.83 6.38 14.34
C GLY A 568 31.44 6.94 14.64
N ILE A 569 30.94 7.82 13.81
CA ILE A 569 29.59 8.40 13.92
C ILE A 569 28.54 7.36 13.57
N ILE A 570 28.70 6.64 12.47
CA ILE A 570 27.79 5.57 12.07
C ILE A 570 27.75 4.46 13.13
N GLN A 571 28.92 4.09 13.70
CA GLN A 571 28.96 3.13 14.80
C GLN A 571 28.19 3.63 16.04
N ALA A 572 28.25 4.92 16.34
CA ALA A 572 27.56 5.50 17.50
C ALA A 572 26.04 5.63 17.29
N LEU A 573 25.60 6.00 16.10
CA LEU A 573 24.18 6.20 15.78
C LEU A 573 23.42 4.90 15.55
N HIS A 574 24.02 3.96 14.83
CA HIS A 574 23.31 2.78 14.31
C HIS A 574 23.92 1.43 14.74
N ASN A 575 24.95 1.43 15.54
CA ASN A 575 25.75 0.22 15.80
C ASN A 575 26.34 -0.39 14.51
N GLY A 576 26.80 0.46 13.61
CA GLY A 576 27.40 0.11 12.33
C GLY A 576 26.46 0.35 11.13
N PRO A 577 26.98 0.17 9.91
CA PRO A 577 26.23 0.37 8.68
C PRO A 577 25.15 -0.72 8.47
N GLU A 578 24.20 -0.45 7.56
CA GLU A 578 23.20 -1.43 7.13
C GLU A 578 23.89 -2.64 6.48
N THR A 579 23.38 -3.82 6.81
CA THR A 579 23.88 -5.10 6.28
C THR A 579 22.91 -5.75 5.28
N ASN A 580 21.66 -5.26 5.20
CA ASN A 580 20.75 -5.66 4.14
C ASN A 580 21.17 -5.01 2.81
N PRO A 581 20.90 -5.65 1.67
CA PRO A 581 21.20 -5.04 0.39
C PRO A 581 20.27 -3.87 0.10
N PHE A 582 20.84 -2.83 -0.54
CA PHE A 582 20.11 -1.72 -1.12
C PHE A 582 19.59 -2.07 -2.51
N PRO A 583 18.67 -1.27 -3.11
CA PRO A 583 18.20 -1.45 -4.47
C PRO A 583 19.30 -1.55 -5.50
N THR A 584 19.02 -2.26 -6.60
CA THR A 584 19.91 -2.53 -7.72
C THR A 584 19.34 -1.93 -9.01
N ASP A 585 20.19 -1.67 -9.99
CA ASP A 585 19.81 -1.14 -11.30
C ASP A 585 19.05 -2.15 -12.17
N PHE A 586 19.09 -3.43 -11.80
CA PHE A 586 18.32 -4.51 -12.41
C PHE A 586 17.77 -5.46 -11.34
N ALA A 587 16.50 -5.87 -11.52
CA ALA A 587 15.88 -6.89 -10.70
C ALA A 587 14.88 -7.71 -11.52
N TRP A 588 14.74 -9.01 -11.20
CA TRP A 588 13.82 -9.88 -11.92
C TRP A 588 13.28 -11.04 -11.08
N GLY A 589 12.18 -11.60 -11.56
CA GLY A 589 11.57 -12.76 -10.92
C GLY A 589 10.55 -13.44 -11.81
N TYR A 590 9.91 -14.49 -11.30
CA TYR A 590 8.87 -15.22 -11.99
C TYR A 590 7.73 -15.65 -11.06
N ARG A 591 6.59 -15.89 -11.67
CA ARG A 591 5.34 -16.35 -11.03
C ARG A 591 4.83 -17.58 -11.76
N LEU A 592 4.40 -18.59 -11.03
CA LEU A 592 3.83 -19.82 -11.58
C LEU A 592 2.45 -20.05 -10.96
N VAL A 593 1.46 -20.39 -11.80
CA VAL A 593 0.14 -20.78 -11.35
C VAL A 593 -0.19 -22.14 -11.94
N ALA A 594 -0.73 -23.05 -11.13
CA ALA A 594 -1.33 -24.29 -11.58
C ALA A 594 -2.74 -24.37 -11.00
N LYS A 595 -3.73 -24.60 -11.85
CA LYS A 595 -5.14 -24.82 -11.48
C LYS A 595 -5.61 -26.11 -12.11
N ALA A 596 -6.05 -27.05 -11.28
CA ALA A 596 -6.71 -28.29 -11.70
C ALA A 596 -8.22 -28.16 -11.49
N GLU A 597 -9.01 -28.89 -12.29
CA GLU A 597 -10.47 -28.86 -12.18
C GLU A 597 -11.01 -30.30 -12.11
N PHE A 598 -11.94 -30.50 -11.18
CA PHE A 598 -12.74 -31.70 -11.01
C PHE A 598 -14.22 -31.30 -11.07
N ASN A 599 -14.88 -31.64 -12.15
CA ASN A 599 -16.30 -31.35 -12.33
C ASN A 599 -17.15 -32.46 -11.69
N ASN A 600 -18.20 -32.04 -10.98
CA ASN A 600 -19.13 -32.97 -10.34
C ASN A 600 -18.41 -33.99 -9.42
N LEU A 601 -17.46 -33.54 -8.60
CA LEU A 601 -16.71 -34.40 -7.67
C LEU A 601 -17.63 -35.19 -6.75
N PHE A 602 -18.69 -34.57 -6.24
CA PHE A 602 -19.80 -35.18 -5.52
C PHE A 602 -21.05 -34.28 -5.56
N ALA A 603 -22.23 -34.86 -5.75
CA ALA A 603 -23.54 -34.19 -5.65
C ALA A 603 -23.65 -32.86 -6.45
N GLY A 604 -22.95 -32.74 -7.58
CA GLY A 604 -22.93 -31.52 -8.41
C GLY A 604 -21.97 -30.43 -7.96
N VAL A 605 -21.14 -30.71 -7.00
CA VAL A 605 -20.05 -29.78 -6.55
C VAL A 605 -18.85 -29.96 -7.46
N ASN A 606 -18.34 -28.84 -7.99
CA ASN A 606 -17.05 -28.78 -8.67
C ASN A 606 -15.97 -28.39 -7.65
N MET A 607 -14.75 -28.89 -7.82
CA MET A 607 -13.60 -28.56 -7.00
C MET A 607 -12.42 -28.13 -7.88
N SER A 608 -11.77 -27.01 -7.51
CA SER A 608 -10.61 -26.50 -8.21
C SER A 608 -9.44 -26.26 -7.25
N PRO A 609 -8.54 -27.22 -7.06
CA PRO A 609 -7.26 -26.98 -6.40
C PRO A 609 -6.41 -26.01 -7.21
N ARG A 610 -5.71 -25.09 -6.53
CA ARG A 610 -4.78 -24.17 -7.16
C ARG A 610 -3.51 -24.00 -6.34
N MET A 611 -2.42 -23.72 -7.04
CA MET A 611 -1.15 -23.33 -6.46
C MET A 611 -0.64 -22.09 -7.17
N ILE A 612 -0.18 -21.13 -6.41
CA ILE A 612 0.56 -19.95 -6.91
C ILE A 612 1.92 -19.97 -6.24
N PHE A 613 2.98 -19.88 -7.02
CA PHE A 613 4.35 -19.77 -6.55
C PHE A 613 5.00 -18.51 -7.10
N SER A 614 5.61 -17.73 -6.24
CA SER A 614 6.35 -16.52 -6.61
C SER A 614 7.81 -16.64 -6.18
N HIS A 615 8.72 -16.20 -7.03
CA HIS A 615 10.14 -16.12 -6.72
C HIS A 615 10.75 -14.86 -7.34
N ASP A 616 11.27 -14.00 -6.50
CA ASP A 616 12.11 -12.88 -6.87
C ASP A 616 13.56 -13.38 -6.84
N VAL A 617 14.19 -13.47 -8.02
CA VAL A 617 15.40 -14.27 -8.19
C VAL A 617 16.64 -13.48 -7.83
N ASP A 618 16.77 -12.26 -8.36
CA ASP A 618 17.95 -11.44 -8.23
C ASP A 618 17.57 -9.96 -8.28
N GLY A 619 18.28 -9.15 -7.52
CA GLY A 619 18.10 -7.73 -7.41
C GLY A 619 16.91 -7.28 -6.55
N ILE A 620 16.92 -6.00 -6.19
CA ILE A 620 15.89 -5.33 -5.40
C ILE A 620 15.42 -4.09 -6.14
N THR A 621 14.13 -3.98 -6.37
CA THR A 621 13.54 -2.75 -6.93
C THR A 621 13.44 -1.68 -5.84
N PRO A 622 13.78 -0.42 -6.14
CA PRO A 622 13.58 0.68 -5.20
C PRO A 622 12.09 0.96 -4.96
N ASP A 623 11.79 1.56 -3.82
CA ASP A 623 10.47 2.09 -3.55
C ASP A 623 10.16 3.26 -4.52
N PRO A 624 8.92 3.44 -4.97
CA PRO A 624 7.71 2.76 -4.54
C PRO A 624 7.28 1.59 -5.46
N MET A 625 8.19 0.95 -6.18
CA MET A 625 7.83 -0.11 -7.12
C MET A 625 7.30 -1.35 -6.43
N PHE A 626 7.93 -1.82 -5.33
CA PHE A 626 7.56 -3.01 -4.55
C PHE A 626 7.48 -4.32 -5.36
N LEU A 627 8.28 -4.47 -6.44
CA LEU A 627 8.15 -5.58 -7.37
C LEU A 627 9.00 -6.80 -6.97
N PHE A 628 10.32 -6.59 -6.88
CA PHE A 628 11.28 -7.66 -6.65
C PHE A 628 12.14 -7.38 -5.41
N THR A 629 12.35 -8.43 -4.62
CA THR A 629 13.23 -8.44 -3.44
C THR A 629 14.04 -9.72 -3.49
N GLU A 630 15.34 -9.64 -3.69
CA GLU A 630 16.23 -10.78 -3.93
C GLU A 630 15.99 -11.96 -2.98
N GLY A 631 15.79 -13.13 -3.56
CA GLY A 631 15.58 -14.39 -2.84
C GLY A 631 14.21 -14.55 -2.18
N ARG A 632 13.30 -13.54 -2.24
CA ARG A 632 11.95 -13.62 -1.67
C ARG A 632 11.10 -14.63 -2.44
N LYS A 633 10.35 -15.45 -1.68
CA LYS A 633 9.45 -16.47 -2.23
C LYS A 633 8.12 -16.46 -1.50
N SER A 634 7.08 -16.88 -2.22
CA SER A 634 5.80 -17.20 -1.60
C SER A 634 5.12 -18.38 -2.28
N VAL A 635 4.31 -19.11 -1.50
CA VAL A 635 3.43 -20.18 -1.98
C VAL A 635 2.03 -19.92 -1.47
N ALA A 636 1.05 -19.87 -2.37
CA ALA A 636 -0.35 -19.91 -2.03
C ALA A 636 -0.97 -21.23 -2.53
N LEU A 637 -1.56 -22.00 -1.62
CA LEU A 637 -2.32 -23.21 -1.93
C LEU A 637 -3.79 -22.94 -1.67
N GLY A 638 -4.66 -23.28 -2.62
CA GLY A 638 -6.09 -23.03 -2.50
C GLY A 638 -6.95 -24.19 -2.95
N LEU A 639 -8.10 -24.35 -2.30
CA LEU A 639 -9.16 -25.27 -2.68
C LEU A 639 -10.45 -24.45 -2.85
N ASN A 640 -10.91 -24.35 -4.08
CA ASN A 640 -12.18 -23.71 -4.39
C ASN A 640 -13.25 -24.79 -4.66
N PHE A 641 -14.43 -24.59 -4.12
CA PHE A 641 -15.61 -25.43 -4.33
C PHE A 641 -16.74 -24.58 -4.89
N GLU A 642 -17.39 -25.06 -5.94
CA GLU A 642 -18.51 -24.38 -6.57
C GLU A 642 -19.72 -25.31 -6.69
N TYR A 643 -20.89 -24.79 -6.34
CA TYR A 643 -22.14 -25.51 -6.45
C TYR A 643 -23.21 -24.69 -7.17
N GLN A 644 -23.70 -25.21 -8.28
CA GLN A 644 -24.75 -24.62 -9.12
C GLN A 644 -24.47 -23.21 -9.63
N ASN A 645 -23.18 -22.81 -9.76
CA ASN A 645 -22.72 -21.46 -10.13
C ASN A 645 -23.25 -20.35 -9.21
N ARG A 646 -23.68 -20.68 -7.99
CA ARG A 646 -24.24 -19.74 -7.00
C ARG A 646 -23.49 -19.76 -5.70
N TRP A 647 -23.15 -20.94 -5.21
CA TRP A 647 -22.40 -21.09 -3.99
C TRP A 647 -20.95 -21.35 -4.31
N GLY A 648 -20.10 -20.58 -3.68
CA GLY A 648 -18.66 -20.78 -3.67
C GLY A 648 -18.16 -20.94 -2.24
N ALA A 649 -17.15 -21.79 -2.04
CA ALA A 649 -16.38 -21.82 -0.81
C ALA A 649 -14.89 -21.92 -1.19
N ASP A 650 -14.06 -21.19 -0.53
CA ASP A 650 -12.61 -21.18 -0.76
C ASP A 650 -11.83 -21.32 0.55
N LEU A 651 -10.86 -22.20 0.54
CA LEU A 651 -9.88 -22.38 1.62
C LEU A 651 -8.49 -22.17 1.03
N SER A 652 -7.71 -21.28 1.60
CA SER A 652 -6.33 -21.03 1.17
C SER A 652 -5.34 -21.01 2.32
N TYR A 653 -4.10 -21.43 2.04
CA TYR A 653 -2.93 -21.27 2.88
C TYR A 653 -1.88 -20.48 2.13
N ASN A 654 -1.33 -19.46 2.76
CA ASN A 654 -0.33 -18.56 2.20
C ASN A 654 0.92 -18.59 3.08
N ASN A 655 2.06 -18.88 2.47
CA ASN A 655 3.36 -18.98 3.14
C ASN A 655 4.34 -18.04 2.44
N PHE A 656 5.09 -17.27 3.24
CA PHE A 656 6.09 -16.30 2.80
C PHE A 656 7.45 -16.69 3.38
N PHE A 657 8.47 -16.79 2.55
CA PHE A 657 9.78 -17.23 2.99
C PHE A 657 10.91 -16.70 2.09
N GLY A 658 12.16 -16.86 2.55
CA GLY A 658 13.32 -16.34 1.84
C GLY A 658 13.41 -14.82 1.92
N GLY A 659 14.21 -14.23 1.07
CA GLY A 659 14.68 -12.85 1.14
C GLY A 659 16.06 -12.78 1.76
N VAL A 660 16.84 -11.77 1.42
CA VAL A 660 18.18 -11.54 1.98
C VAL A 660 18.03 -10.76 3.29
N GLY A 661 18.61 -11.25 4.37
CA GLY A 661 18.51 -10.60 5.68
C GLY A 661 17.05 -10.41 6.11
N THR A 662 16.63 -9.19 6.43
CA THR A 662 15.26 -8.84 6.87
C THR A 662 14.45 -8.14 5.78
N THR A 663 14.85 -8.24 4.51
CA THR A 663 14.18 -7.56 3.38
C THR A 663 12.77 -8.08 3.08
N ASN A 664 12.43 -9.30 3.53
CA ASN A 664 11.08 -9.85 3.38
C ASN A 664 10.24 -9.60 4.64
N ALA A 665 9.58 -8.46 4.69
CA ALA A 665 8.73 -8.07 5.82
C ALA A 665 7.51 -8.99 6.07
N MET A 666 7.20 -9.90 5.14
CA MET A 666 6.11 -10.87 5.26
C MET A 666 6.58 -12.26 5.74
N ALA A 667 7.88 -12.48 5.96
CA ALA A 667 8.45 -13.80 6.18
C ALA A 667 7.89 -14.56 7.41
N ASP A 668 7.31 -13.84 8.37
CA ASP A 668 6.71 -14.39 9.58
C ASP A 668 5.18 -14.19 9.66
N ARG A 669 4.51 -13.89 8.51
CA ARG A 669 3.09 -13.56 8.45
C ARG A 669 2.28 -14.57 7.63
N ASP A 670 2.61 -15.85 7.73
CA ASP A 670 1.83 -16.90 7.10
C ASP A 670 0.41 -16.93 7.63
N TYR A 671 -0.56 -17.19 6.75
CA TYR A 671 -1.95 -17.20 7.14
C TYR A 671 -2.78 -18.25 6.39
N ILE A 672 -3.89 -18.65 7.01
CA ILE A 672 -4.98 -19.41 6.40
C ILE A 672 -6.16 -18.48 6.23
N SER A 673 -6.88 -18.62 5.13
CA SER A 673 -8.11 -17.89 4.85
C SER A 673 -9.21 -18.84 4.41
N PHE A 674 -10.43 -18.61 4.89
CA PHE A 674 -11.62 -19.31 4.47
C PHE A 674 -12.73 -18.32 4.16
N ASN A 675 -13.49 -18.56 3.09
CA ASN A 675 -14.68 -17.77 2.77
C ASN A 675 -15.78 -18.60 2.12
N ILE A 676 -17.01 -18.11 2.22
CA ILE A 676 -18.19 -18.62 1.52
C ILE A 676 -18.80 -17.44 0.76
N LYS A 677 -19.19 -17.71 -0.49
CA LYS A 677 -19.87 -16.77 -1.39
C LYS A 677 -21.23 -17.30 -1.80
N TYR A 678 -22.16 -16.37 -2.01
CA TYR A 678 -23.44 -16.65 -2.66
C TYR A 678 -23.74 -15.56 -3.70
N SER A 679 -24.01 -15.96 -4.93
CA SER A 679 -24.29 -15.07 -6.06
C SER A 679 -25.67 -15.33 -6.65
N ILE A 680 -26.34 -14.25 -7.05
CA ILE A 680 -27.68 -14.27 -7.69
C ILE A 680 -27.55 -13.57 -9.03
#